data_0f1172b0d76e74e81a3ff61b1847cc2c
#
_entry.id   0f1172b0d76e74e81a3ff61b1847cc2c
#
_cell.length_a   1.000
_cell.length_b   1.000
_cell.length_c   1.000
_cell.angle_alpha   90.00
_cell.angle_beta   90.00
_cell.angle_gamma   90.00
#
_symmetry.space_group_name_H-M   'P 1'
#
loop_
_entity.id
_entity.type
_entity.pdbx_description
1 polymer ?
#
loop_
_entity_poly.entity_id
_entity_poly.type
_entity_poly.pdbx_seq_one_letter_code
_entity_poly.pdbx_strand_id
1 'polypeptide(L)'
;MADVRGVPTITGARRSDIFVAVGVIAVVMMLIIPLPAFILDTLMSVNIVLSLLTILIVLYTRNALDFSVFPTLLLIATVFGLALNVSSTRLILSQGSQFQGKLVRAFGTFVVGAQGLEGYVIGFIIFVIIIAVQFIVITKGSTRVAEVAARFTLDALPGKQMAIEAEYNSGLITEEEASRKKSEIQREADFYGAMDGASKFVAGNVKVGILITLINVIGGMIVGMTIHGESFNVALDTYVSLTIGDGLVTQLPALLISTSTGVIVTRAVSDESFGLDVTRQFSFQSIPYLIAAGVLGVLAVLPGFPWYVLFPLGGMLAGLGLTLRRRKQAEEEKERVKEAEIRAKVAPIEISPVVPLDPLSLEIGYGLIPLVDKDKGAELLDRITRIRREAALDLGLVVPRIRIIDNMRLEPSEYCFKIKGVEVGRGAIRMGSYLAINPGGIKEDLEGESTKDPAFGLPATWIAETEREKAERLGYTVVDPPSIIATHLTEIMKAYAGEILGRQEVQSILDALKNDYPTVVEEVAKGFSVGEIQKVLQGLLREQVSIRNIVVVLEAMADYGSVSKDTSFLVQKVRQALGRQICLHYSGDEKTIHVLTLDPNLEQKIVEARVDTASGPTAALEPQMQRKWITSLTNSVHNVQQQGHLPIVLCSEAARPLIKGSTIREIPHLVVLSVPEIVPDVKIETLGEIRIEE
;
A
#
# COMPACT_ATOMS: atom_id res chain seq x y z
N MET A 1 -20.86 26.50 -21.44
CA MET A 1 -19.74 26.68 -22.39
C MET A 1 -18.58 25.89 -21.82
N ALA A 2 -18.34 24.72 -22.39
CA ALA A 2 -17.30 23.80 -21.87
C ALA A 2 -15.94 24.26 -22.37
N ASP A 3 -15.04 24.43 -21.42
CA ASP A 3 -13.65 24.83 -21.62
C ASP A 3 -12.88 23.66 -22.24
N VAL A 4 -12.53 23.79 -23.49
CA VAL A 4 -11.71 22.82 -24.25
C VAL A 4 -10.28 22.95 -23.77
N ARG A 5 -9.86 22.09 -22.85
CA ARG A 5 -8.46 21.93 -22.42
C ARG A 5 -7.60 21.50 -23.61
N GLY A 6 -6.54 22.27 -23.82
CA GLY A 6 -5.67 22.25 -24.97
C GLY A 6 -5.15 20.86 -25.35
N VAL A 7 -5.36 20.54 -26.61
CA VAL A 7 -4.69 19.46 -27.33
C VAL A 7 -3.17 19.75 -27.30
N PRO A 8 -2.32 18.83 -26.83
CA PRO A 8 -0.87 19.04 -26.87
C PRO A 8 -0.43 19.23 -28.31
N THR A 9 0.34 20.28 -28.55
CA THR A 9 0.82 20.69 -29.87
C THR A 9 1.61 19.56 -30.54
N ILE A 10 1.03 19.00 -31.58
CA ILE A 10 1.45 17.84 -32.40
C ILE A 10 2.81 18.07 -33.13
N THR A 11 3.40 19.27 -33.04
CA THR A 11 4.60 19.66 -33.78
C THR A 11 5.94 19.18 -33.16
N GLY A 12 6.03 18.91 -31.86
CA GLY A 12 7.25 18.40 -31.21
C GLY A 12 7.41 16.90 -31.33
N ALA A 13 6.33 16.13 -31.13
CA ALA A 13 6.33 14.66 -31.21
C ALA A 13 6.67 14.15 -32.63
N ARG A 14 6.15 14.79 -33.66
CA ARG A 14 6.46 14.41 -35.06
C ARG A 14 7.94 14.51 -35.45
N ARG A 15 8.70 15.44 -34.88
CA ARG A 15 10.13 15.58 -35.20
C ARG A 15 10.98 14.46 -34.61
N SER A 16 10.75 14.08 -33.36
CA SER A 16 11.49 12.98 -32.70
C SER A 16 11.21 11.65 -33.37
N ASP A 17 9.95 11.36 -33.73
CA ASP A 17 9.57 10.13 -34.40
C ASP A 17 10.21 10.01 -35.80
N ILE A 18 10.28 11.13 -36.53
CA ILE A 18 10.96 11.21 -37.83
C ILE A 18 12.46 10.93 -37.68
N PHE A 19 13.12 11.51 -36.65
CA PHE A 19 14.54 11.26 -36.40
C PHE A 19 14.82 9.78 -36.11
N VAL A 20 14.00 9.13 -35.30
CA VAL A 20 14.14 7.70 -34.99
C VAL A 20 13.92 6.87 -36.26
N ALA A 21 12.86 7.14 -37.02
CA ALA A 21 12.57 6.42 -38.27
C ALA A 21 13.69 6.58 -39.29
N VAL A 22 14.21 7.79 -39.53
CA VAL A 22 15.33 8.04 -40.42
C VAL A 22 16.59 7.35 -39.91
N GLY A 23 16.83 7.35 -38.59
CA GLY A 23 17.96 6.65 -37.98
C GLY A 23 17.93 5.14 -38.25
N VAL A 24 16.78 4.50 -38.05
CA VAL A 24 16.61 3.06 -38.32
C VAL A 24 16.82 2.75 -39.80
N ILE A 25 16.22 3.53 -40.69
CA ILE A 25 16.43 3.37 -42.15
C ILE A 25 17.91 3.53 -42.50
N ALA A 26 18.59 4.55 -41.95
CA ALA A 26 20.01 4.77 -42.20
C ALA A 26 20.86 3.58 -41.73
N VAL A 27 20.57 2.99 -40.57
CA VAL A 27 21.24 1.77 -40.08
C VAL A 27 21.06 0.60 -41.02
N VAL A 28 19.86 0.39 -41.56
CA VAL A 28 19.61 -0.69 -42.55
C VAL A 28 20.36 -0.40 -43.85
N MET A 29 20.40 0.85 -44.32
CA MET A 29 21.13 1.24 -45.52
C MET A 29 22.65 1.07 -45.39
N MET A 30 23.21 1.17 -44.17
CA MET A 30 24.62 0.90 -43.89
C MET A 30 25.06 -0.54 -44.18
N LEU A 31 24.13 -1.51 -44.12
CA LEU A 31 24.41 -2.91 -44.51
C LEU A 31 24.74 -3.02 -46.00
N ILE A 32 24.20 -2.14 -46.84
CA ILE A 32 24.27 -2.21 -48.30
C ILE A 32 25.32 -1.23 -48.82
N ILE A 33 25.34 0.00 -48.29
CA ILE A 33 26.21 1.07 -48.80
C ILE A 33 27.59 1.01 -48.14
N PRO A 34 28.70 0.99 -48.89
CA PRO A 34 30.04 1.03 -48.32
C PRO A 34 30.30 2.37 -47.67
N LEU A 35 30.76 2.35 -46.41
CA LEU A 35 31.10 3.52 -45.65
C LEU A 35 32.60 3.85 -45.78
N PRO A 36 33.01 5.12 -45.90
CA PRO A 36 34.42 5.49 -45.78
C PRO A 36 34.91 5.28 -44.33
N ALA A 37 36.21 4.98 -44.17
CA ALA A 37 36.82 4.62 -42.89
C ALA A 37 36.59 5.70 -41.78
N PHE A 38 36.60 7.00 -42.10
CA PHE A 38 36.34 8.07 -41.14
C PHE A 38 34.90 8.01 -40.58
N ILE A 39 33.91 7.77 -41.42
CA ILE A 39 32.51 7.63 -40.99
C ILE A 39 32.36 6.36 -40.15
N LEU A 40 32.98 5.28 -40.56
CA LEU A 40 32.97 4.00 -39.79
C LEU A 40 33.54 4.18 -38.37
N ASP A 41 34.74 4.81 -38.24
CA ASP A 41 35.34 5.08 -36.93
C ASP A 41 34.44 5.95 -36.03
N THR A 42 33.84 7.00 -36.64
CA THR A 42 32.89 7.87 -35.92
C THR A 42 31.68 7.11 -35.42
N LEU A 43 31.05 6.30 -36.26
CA LEU A 43 29.86 5.55 -35.90
C LEU A 43 30.17 4.40 -34.93
N MET A 44 31.33 3.76 -35.02
CA MET A 44 31.80 2.80 -34.01
C MET A 44 32.00 3.47 -32.65
N SER A 45 32.58 4.67 -32.63
CA SER A 45 32.71 5.47 -31.38
C SER A 45 31.34 5.81 -30.79
N VAL A 46 30.39 6.25 -31.63
CA VAL A 46 28.99 6.50 -31.21
C VAL A 46 28.35 5.26 -30.63
N ASN A 47 28.56 4.09 -31.22
CA ASN A 47 28.03 2.83 -30.71
C ASN A 47 28.57 2.48 -29.32
N ILE A 48 29.87 2.69 -29.10
CA ILE A 48 30.47 2.52 -27.75
C ILE A 48 29.87 3.47 -26.75
N VAL A 49 29.72 4.77 -27.12
CA VAL A 49 29.13 5.80 -26.23
C VAL A 49 27.68 5.47 -25.90
N LEU A 50 26.87 5.08 -26.89
CA LEU A 50 25.47 4.70 -26.68
C LEU A 50 25.36 3.50 -25.73
N SER A 51 26.21 2.50 -25.89
CA SER A 51 26.22 1.32 -25.03
C SER A 51 26.67 1.66 -23.59
N LEU A 52 27.66 2.57 -23.46
CA LEU A 52 28.09 3.07 -22.15
C LEU A 52 26.97 3.88 -21.48
N LEU A 53 26.31 4.77 -22.21
CA LEU A 53 25.16 5.52 -21.69
C LEU A 53 24.03 4.59 -21.26
N THR A 54 23.77 3.55 -22.05
CA THR A 54 22.73 2.54 -21.73
C THR A 54 23.00 1.85 -20.40
N ILE A 55 24.22 1.36 -20.17
CA ILE A 55 24.53 0.72 -18.88
C ILE A 55 24.47 1.73 -17.72
N LEU A 56 24.94 2.95 -17.92
CA LEU A 56 24.86 3.99 -16.89
C LEU A 56 23.40 4.31 -16.55
N ILE A 57 22.53 4.50 -17.55
CA ILE A 57 21.10 4.74 -17.33
C ILE A 57 20.49 3.56 -16.54
N VAL A 58 20.76 2.33 -16.94
CA VAL A 58 20.29 1.13 -16.25
C VAL A 58 20.74 1.11 -14.79
N LEU A 59 21.99 1.48 -14.48
CA LEU A 59 22.49 1.54 -13.10
C LEU A 59 21.80 2.60 -12.24
N TYR A 60 21.36 3.72 -12.84
CA TYR A 60 20.67 4.80 -12.16
C TYR A 60 19.12 4.67 -12.16
N THR A 61 18.56 3.83 -13.02
CA THR A 61 17.11 3.58 -13.08
C THR A 61 16.64 2.92 -11.79
N ARG A 62 15.51 3.31 -11.21
CA ARG A 62 14.97 2.72 -9.98
C ARG A 62 14.12 1.48 -10.26
N ASN A 63 13.19 1.59 -11.18
CA ASN A 63 12.32 0.49 -11.61
C ASN A 63 12.60 0.14 -13.07
N ALA A 64 12.52 -1.15 -13.41
CA ALA A 64 12.74 -1.58 -14.80
C ALA A 64 11.78 -0.89 -15.80
N LEU A 65 10.56 -0.59 -15.39
CA LEU A 65 9.53 0.10 -16.18
C LEU A 65 9.85 1.58 -16.44
N ASP A 66 10.70 2.23 -15.63
CA ASP A 66 11.13 3.63 -15.86
C ASP A 66 11.94 3.75 -17.15
N PHE A 67 12.51 2.63 -17.61
CA PHE A 67 13.22 2.54 -18.89
C PHE A 67 12.49 1.61 -19.88
N SER A 68 11.20 1.83 -20.07
CA SER A 68 10.30 1.00 -20.88
C SER A 68 10.71 0.86 -22.36
N VAL A 69 11.47 1.81 -22.90
CA VAL A 69 12.01 1.76 -24.28
C VAL A 69 13.24 0.85 -24.42
N PHE A 70 13.78 0.33 -23.33
CA PHE A 70 15.02 -0.47 -23.32
C PHE A 70 14.98 -1.68 -24.25
N PRO A 71 13.91 -2.52 -24.35
CA PRO A 71 13.87 -3.64 -25.30
C PRO A 71 13.99 -3.21 -26.76
N THR A 72 13.33 -2.10 -27.12
CA THR A 72 13.41 -1.55 -28.48
C THR A 72 14.81 -0.98 -28.75
N LEU A 73 15.42 -0.30 -27.77
CA LEU A 73 16.78 0.19 -27.87
C LEU A 73 17.79 -0.93 -28.06
N LEU A 74 17.61 -2.09 -27.40
CA LEU A 74 18.43 -3.28 -27.60
C LEU A 74 18.36 -3.77 -29.04
N LEU A 75 17.18 -3.84 -29.65
CA LEU A 75 17.02 -4.25 -31.04
C LEU A 75 17.74 -3.27 -31.99
N ILE A 76 17.51 -1.99 -31.85
CA ILE A 76 18.14 -0.94 -32.69
C ILE A 76 19.66 -0.96 -32.53
N ALA A 77 20.17 -0.98 -31.32
CA ALA A 77 21.61 -1.01 -31.05
C ALA A 77 22.27 -2.28 -31.62
N THR A 78 21.57 -3.41 -31.56
CA THR A 78 22.06 -4.69 -32.09
C THR A 78 22.14 -4.65 -33.64
N VAL A 79 21.10 -4.13 -34.32
CA VAL A 79 21.12 -3.99 -35.77
C VAL A 79 22.19 -2.97 -36.18
N PHE A 80 22.38 -1.90 -35.44
CA PHE A 80 23.42 -0.92 -35.66
C PHE A 80 24.83 -1.52 -35.52
N GLY A 81 25.07 -2.34 -34.49
CA GLY A 81 26.34 -3.04 -34.31
C GLY A 81 26.61 -4.03 -35.43
N LEU A 82 25.56 -4.78 -35.91
CA LEU A 82 25.68 -5.65 -37.06
C LEU A 82 26.05 -4.88 -38.35
N ALA A 83 25.40 -3.75 -38.61
CA ALA A 83 25.67 -2.92 -39.76
C ALA A 83 27.12 -2.40 -39.78
N LEU A 84 27.62 -1.98 -38.60
CA LEU A 84 29.02 -1.60 -38.46
C LEU A 84 29.99 -2.74 -38.71
N ASN A 85 29.69 -3.95 -38.18
CA ASN A 85 30.51 -5.13 -38.32
C ASN A 85 30.60 -5.60 -39.81
N VAL A 86 29.47 -5.56 -40.54
CA VAL A 86 29.46 -5.86 -41.98
C VAL A 86 30.23 -4.81 -42.78
N SER A 87 30.09 -3.52 -42.42
CA SER A 87 30.78 -2.41 -43.07
C SER A 87 32.29 -2.47 -42.85
N SER A 88 32.74 -2.79 -41.62
CA SER A 88 34.15 -2.94 -41.30
C SER A 88 34.78 -4.12 -42.00
N THR A 89 34.08 -5.26 -42.00
CA THR A 89 34.47 -6.46 -42.76
C THR A 89 34.73 -6.13 -44.22
N ARG A 90 33.80 -5.45 -44.91
CA ARG A 90 33.95 -5.04 -46.31
C ARG A 90 35.20 -4.20 -46.50
N LEU A 91 35.44 -3.20 -45.63
CA LEU A 91 36.61 -2.34 -45.73
C LEU A 91 37.93 -3.10 -45.46
N ILE A 92 37.97 -3.99 -44.48
CA ILE A 92 39.12 -4.84 -44.14
C ILE A 92 39.48 -5.72 -45.34
N LEU A 93 38.48 -6.40 -45.92
CA LEU A 93 38.70 -7.27 -47.05
C LEU A 93 39.09 -6.51 -48.32
N SER A 94 38.54 -5.32 -48.54
CA SER A 94 38.82 -4.53 -49.77
C SER A 94 40.13 -3.73 -49.72
N GLN A 95 40.56 -3.28 -48.53
CA GLN A 95 41.74 -2.42 -48.37
C GLN A 95 42.98 -3.16 -47.84
N GLY A 96 42.81 -4.27 -47.14
CA GLY A 96 43.90 -5.06 -46.59
C GLY A 96 44.88 -4.24 -45.73
N SER A 97 46.15 -4.27 -46.10
CA SER A 97 47.22 -3.52 -45.41
C SER A 97 47.05 -1.99 -45.49
N GLN A 98 46.23 -1.47 -46.46
CA GLN A 98 45.93 -0.05 -46.61
C GLN A 98 44.72 0.40 -45.82
N PHE A 99 44.10 -0.45 -45.04
CA PHE A 99 42.95 -0.11 -44.21
C PHE A 99 43.21 1.10 -43.32
N GLN A 100 42.36 2.12 -43.41
CA GLN A 100 42.58 3.43 -42.75
C GLN A 100 41.79 3.60 -41.43
N GLY A 101 41.01 2.59 -40.98
CA GLY A 101 40.25 2.67 -39.74
C GLY A 101 41.18 2.72 -38.52
N LYS A 102 41.20 3.88 -37.85
CA LYS A 102 42.10 4.15 -36.72
C LYS A 102 41.67 3.40 -35.49
N LEU A 103 40.36 3.33 -35.22
CA LEU A 103 39.83 2.67 -34.03
C LEU A 103 40.11 1.15 -34.04
N VAL A 104 39.84 0.51 -35.13
CA VAL A 104 40.11 -0.96 -35.31
C VAL A 104 41.60 -1.25 -35.18
N ARG A 105 42.46 -0.45 -35.80
CA ARG A 105 43.91 -0.60 -35.69
C ARG A 105 44.42 -0.38 -34.27
N ALA A 106 43.91 0.63 -33.55
CA ALA A 106 44.28 0.91 -32.19
C ALA A 106 43.96 -0.26 -31.22
N PHE A 107 42.75 -0.84 -31.34
CA PHE A 107 42.38 -2.03 -30.56
C PHE A 107 43.18 -3.29 -30.95
N GLY A 108 43.45 -3.48 -32.24
CA GLY A 108 44.31 -4.59 -32.70
C GLY A 108 45.71 -4.52 -32.14
N THR A 109 46.37 -3.36 -32.25
CA THR A 109 47.72 -3.12 -31.67
C THR A 109 47.76 -3.20 -30.17
N PHE A 110 46.69 -2.75 -29.46
CA PHE A 110 46.59 -2.84 -28.00
C PHE A 110 46.64 -4.27 -27.49
N VAL A 111 45.98 -5.19 -28.14
CA VAL A 111 45.88 -6.61 -27.69
C VAL A 111 47.06 -7.46 -28.21
N VAL A 112 47.50 -7.20 -29.42
CA VAL A 112 48.65 -7.92 -29.97
C VAL A 112 49.97 -7.52 -29.27
N GLY A 113 50.10 -6.24 -28.81
CA GLY A 113 51.18 -5.74 -27.92
C GLY A 113 52.58 -5.79 -28.48
N ALA A 114 53.12 -6.94 -28.81
CA ALA A 114 54.44 -7.15 -29.36
C ALA A 114 54.40 -7.37 -30.89
N GLN A 115 55.33 -6.76 -31.65
CA GLN A 115 55.47 -7.07 -33.07
C GLN A 115 56.12 -8.43 -33.25
N GLY A 116 55.52 -9.27 -34.10
CA GLY A 116 56.04 -10.60 -34.43
C GLY A 116 55.02 -11.73 -34.20
N LEU A 117 55.37 -12.92 -34.67
CA LEU A 117 54.48 -14.11 -34.64
C LEU A 117 53.98 -14.44 -33.21
N GLU A 118 54.82 -14.24 -32.19
CA GLU A 118 54.47 -14.51 -30.79
C GLU A 118 53.34 -13.60 -30.29
N GLY A 119 53.36 -12.29 -30.63
CA GLY A 119 52.30 -11.32 -30.23
C GLY A 119 50.97 -11.66 -30.85
N TYR A 120 50.96 -12.06 -32.14
CA TYR A 120 49.72 -12.44 -32.84
C TYR A 120 49.10 -13.70 -32.27
N VAL A 121 49.90 -14.74 -31.96
CA VAL A 121 49.42 -16.00 -31.36
C VAL A 121 48.79 -15.73 -29.99
N ILE A 122 49.50 -14.97 -29.14
CA ILE A 122 49.03 -14.64 -27.79
C ILE A 122 47.76 -13.76 -27.91
N GLY A 123 47.80 -12.71 -28.75
CA GLY A 123 46.64 -11.82 -28.95
C GLY A 123 45.40 -12.57 -29.49
N PHE A 124 45.60 -13.51 -30.40
CA PHE A 124 44.52 -14.37 -30.93
C PHE A 124 43.91 -15.27 -29.82
N ILE A 125 44.78 -15.92 -29.03
CA ILE A 125 44.33 -16.77 -27.91
C ILE A 125 43.48 -15.92 -26.91
N ILE A 126 43.99 -14.73 -26.50
CA ILE A 126 43.26 -13.81 -25.59
C ILE A 126 41.93 -13.42 -26.22
N PHE A 127 41.92 -13.07 -27.51
CA PHE A 127 40.71 -12.68 -28.21
C PHE A 127 39.67 -13.82 -28.23
N VAL A 128 40.09 -15.07 -28.50
CA VAL A 128 39.20 -16.24 -28.45
C VAL A 128 38.64 -16.47 -27.06
N ILE A 129 39.44 -16.28 -26.00
CA ILE A 129 38.99 -16.37 -24.64
C ILE A 129 37.94 -15.27 -24.34
N ILE A 130 38.16 -14.03 -24.78
CA ILE A 130 37.21 -12.93 -24.58
C ILE A 130 35.89 -13.25 -25.28
N ILE A 131 35.91 -13.73 -26.53
CA ILE A 131 34.70 -14.15 -27.26
C ILE A 131 33.96 -15.25 -26.52
N ALA A 132 34.70 -16.28 -26.04
CA ALA A 132 34.11 -17.40 -25.32
C ALA A 132 33.42 -16.95 -24.03
N VAL A 133 34.06 -16.10 -23.24
CA VAL A 133 33.50 -15.53 -22.02
C VAL A 133 32.26 -14.69 -22.34
N GLN A 134 32.34 -13.80 -23.33
CA GLN A 134 31.23 -12.98 -23.74
C GLN A 134 30.01 -13.79 -24.16
N PHE A 135 30.24 -14.81 -25.03
CA PHE A 135 29.13 -15.61 -25.55
C PHE A 135 28.56 -16.58 -24.52
N ILE A 136 29.43 -17.40 -23.89
CA ILE A 136 29.00 -18.49 -23.02
C ILE A 136 28.51 -17.98 -21.66
N VAL A 137 29.24 -17.04 -21.07
CA VAL A 137 28.95 -16.57 -19.71
C VAL A 137 27.99 -15.39 -19.74
N ILE A 138 28.37 -14.31 -20.44
CA ILE A 138 27.63 -13.04 -20.32
C ILE A 138 26.34 -13.07 -21.16
N THR A 139 26.44 -13.30 -22.47
CA THR A 139 25.26 -13.21 -23.36
C THR A 139 24.27 -14.33 -23.12
N LYS A 140 24.75 -15.58 -23.04
CA LYS A 140 23.86 -16.73 -22.76
C LYS A 140 23.28 -16.65 -21.34
N GLY A 141 24.06 -16.16 -20.37
CA GLY A 141 23.60 -15.92 -18.99
C GLY A 141 22.51 -14.87 -18.94
N SER A 142 22.74 -13.68 -19.47
CA SER A 142 21.74 -12.58 -19.47
C SER A 142 20.45 -12.95 -20.22
N THR A 143 20.56 -13.66 -21.36
CA THR A 143 19.39 -14.18 -22.09
C THR A 143 18.58 -15.15 -21.25
N ARG A 144 19.27 -16.06 -20.54
CA ARG A 144 18.58 -17.02 -19.67
C ARG A 144 17.86 -16.34 -18.49
N VAL A 145 18.49 -15.33 -17.90
CA VAL A 145 17.88 -14.54 -16.83
C VAL A 145 16.64 -13.80 -17.34
N ALA A 146 16.72 -13.16 -18.52
CA ALA A 146 15.58 -12.47 -19.13
C ALA A 146 14.42 -13.43 -19.45
N GLU A 147 14.71 -14.61 -20.00
CA GLU A 147 13.72 -15.65 -20.28
C GLU A 147 12.99 -16.10 -19.01
N VAL A 148 13.74 -16.38 -17.94
CA VAL A 148 13.18 -16.85 -16.66
C VAL A 148 12.35 -15.77 -16.00
N ALA A 149 12.84 -14.53 -15.97
CA ALA A 149 12.11 -13.40 -15.40
C ALA A 149 10.80 -13.14 -16.15
N ALA A 150 10.84 -13.13 -17.49
CA ALA A 150 9.63 -12.97 -18.32
C ALA A 150 8.59 -14.06 -18.02
N ARG A 151 9.05 -15.32 -17.91
CA ARG A 151 8.17 -16.45 -17.60
C ARG A 151 7.49 -16.29 -16.25
N PHE A 152 8.25 -15.99 -15.19
CA PHE A 152 7.67 -15.81 -13.85
C PHE A 152 6.70 -14.62 -13.78
N THR A 153 7.01 -13.53 -14.46
CA THR A 153 6.11 -12.36 -14.49
C THR A 153 4.80 -12.68 -15.21
N LEU A 154 4.88 -13.41 -16.36
CA LEU A 154 3.69 -13.81 -17.10
C LEU A 154 2.85 -14.86 -16.34
N ASP A 155 3.50 -15.83 -15.69
CA ASP A 155 2.82 -16.86 -14.91
C ASP A 155 2.12 -16.26 -13.66
N ALA A 156 2.66 -15.19 -13.07
CA ALA A 156 2.08 -14.48 -11.93
C ALA A 156 0.95 -13.50 -12.31
N LEU A 157 0.81 -13.13 -13.58
CA LEU A 157 -0.13 -12.11 -14.05
C LEU A 157 -1.60 -12.40 -13.67
N PRO A 158 -2.16 -13.62 -13.88
CA PRO A 158 -3.54 -13.90 -13.50
C PRO A 158 -3.78 -13.75 -12.00
N GLY A 159 -2.81 -14.18 -11.16
CA GLY A 159 -2.90 -14.04 -9.71
C GLY A 159 -2.90 -12.57 -9.26
N LYS A 160 -2.03 -11.74 -9.84
CA LYS A 160 -2.01 -10.29 -9.59
C LYS A 160 -3.32 -9.62 -10.03
N GLN A 161 -3.90 -10.01 -11.16
CA GLN A 161 -5.18 -9.49 -11.64
C GLN A 161 -6.34 -9.87 -10.71
N MET A 162 -6.42 -11.13 -10.28
CA MET A 162 -7.43 -11.57 -9.32
C MET A 162 -7.31 -10.85 -7.97
N ALA A 163 -6.10 -10.58 -7.50
CA ALA A 163 -5.89 -9.82 -6.27
C ALA A 163 -6.44 -8.39 -6.36
N ILE A 164 -6.19 -7.69 -7.51
CA ILE A 164 -6.74 -6.35 -7.74
C ILE A 164 -8.27 -6.39 -7.82
N GLU A 165 -8.86 -7.42 -8.44
CA GLU A 165 -10.31 -7.59 -8.50
C GLU A 165 -10.90 -7.82 -7.11
N ALA A 166 -10.24 -8.60 -6.27
CA ALA A 166 -10.64 -8.81 -4.89
C ALA A 166 -10.56 -7.51 -4.07
N GLU A 167 -9.47 -6.71 -4.23
CA GLU A 167 -9.33 -5.40 -3.60
C GLU A 167 -10.44 -4.42 -4.05
N TYR A 168 -10.79 -4.42 -5.32
CA TYR A 168 -11.87 -3.60 -5.87
C TYR A 168 -13.24 -4.05 -5.36
N ASN A 169 -13.55 -5.34 -5.42
CA ASN A 169 -14.83 -5.88 -4.98
C ASN A 169 -15.05 -5.73 -3.47
N SER A 170 -13.97 -5.71 -2.68
CA SER A 170 -14.03 -5.43 -1.24
C SER A 170 -14.10 -3.93 -0.89
N GLY A 171 -14.09 -3.04 -1.89
CA GLY A 171 -14.15 -1.58 -1.70
C GLY A 171 -12.86 -0.96 -1.13
N LEU A 172 -11.74 -1.69 -1.13
CA LEU A 172 -10.44 -1.21 -0.63
C LEU A 172 -9.79 -0.21 -1.58
N ILE A 173 -10.09 -0.29 -2.87
CA ILE A 173 -9.58 0.60 -3.91
C ILE A 173 -10.73 1.09 -4.81
N THR A 174 -10.55 2.28 -5.40
CA THR A 174 -11.50 2.84 -6.37
C THR A 174 -11.36 2.19 -7.75
N GLU A 175 -12.37 2.36 -8.62
CA GLU A 175 -12.33 1.88 -10.01
C GLU A 175 -11.14 2.45 -10.78
N GLU A 176 -10.83 3.73 -10.57
CA GLU A 176 -9.69 4.40 -11.21
C GLU A 176 -8.36 3.80 -10.74
N GLU A 177 -8.22 3.50 -9.45
CA GLU A 177 -7.04 2.84 -8.88
C GLU A 177 -6.89 1.40 -9.36
N ALA A 178 -7.98 0.64 -9.45
CA ALA A 178 -8.00 -0.71 -10.00
C ALA A 178 -7.57 -0.73 -11.47
N SER A 179 -8.11 0.20 -12.28
CA SER A 179 -7.75 0.38 -13.69
C SER A 179 -6.27 0.75 -13.85
N ARG A 180 -5.75 1.66 -13.01
CA ARG A 180 -4.34 2.04 -13.01
C ARG A 180 -3.44 0.86 -12.67
N LYS A 181 -3.73 0.11 -11.59
CA LYS A 181 -2.98 -1.08 -11.18
C LYS A 181 -3.00 -2.17 -12.26
N LYS A 182 -4.15 -2.43 -12.88
CA LYS A 182 -4.25 -3.38 -14.02
C LYS A 182 -3.38 -2.96 -15.20
N SER A 183 -3.41 -1.68 -15.57
CA SER A 183 -2.57 -1.12 -16.64
C SER A 183 -1.07 -1.21 -16.31
N GLU A 184 -0.68 -1.05 -15.06
CA GLU A 184 0.70 -1.16 -14.61
C GLU A 184 1.22 -2.61 -14.70
N ILE A 185 0.44 -3.59 -14.23
CA ILE A 185 0.78 -5.00 -14.36
C ILE A 185 0.85 -5.43 -15.82
N GLN A 186 -0.05 -4.95 -16.68
CA GLN A 186 -0.01 -5.23 -18.11
C GLN A 186 1.27 -4.69 -18.75
N ARG A 187 1.65 -3.44 -18.43
CA ARG A 187 2.91 -2.85 -18.91
C ARG A 187 4.14 -3.60 -18.42
N GLU A 188 4.09 -4.12 -17.17
CA GLU A 188 5.16 -4.97 -16.63
C GLU A 188 5.30 -6.26 -17.48
N ALA A 189 4.19 -6.94 -17.75
CA ALA A 189 4.18 -8.16 -18.57
C ALA A 189 4.67 -7.90 -20.00
N ASP A 190 4.21 -6.82 -20.63
CA ASP A 190 4.62 -6.43 -21.99
C ASP A 190 6.12 -6.10 -22.04
N PHE A 191 6.65 -5.41 -21.02
CA PHE A 191 8.08 -5.10 -20.90
C PHE A 191 8.92 -6.37 -20.81
N TYR A 192 8.61 -7.29 -19.88
CA TYR A 192 9.38 -8.53 -19.72
C TYR A 192 9.24 -9.47 -20.92
N GLY A 193 8.07 -9.53 -21.54
CA GLY A 193 7.87 -10.26 -22.80
C GLY A 193 8.71 -9.72 -23.95
N ALA A 194 8.76 -8.39 -24.11
CA ALA A 194 9.62 -7.73 -25.09
C ALA A 194 11.11 -7.93 -24.78
N MET A 195 11.49 -7.97 -23.50
CA MET A 195 12.86 -8.23 -23.07
C MET A 195 13.35 -9.63 -23.41
N ASP A 196 12.50 -10.65 -23.24
CA ASP A 196 12.84 -12.02 -23.67
C ASP A 196 13.14 -12.08 -25.18
N GLY A 197 12.27 -11.46 -25.99
CA GLY A 197 12.46 -11.36 -27.44
C GLY A 197 13.74 -10.62 -27.83
N ALA A 198 13.96 -9.44 -27.26
CA ALA A 198 15.15 -8.61 -27.54
C ALA A 198 16.45 -9.31 -27.10
N SER A 199 16.46 -9.99 -25.96
CA SER A 199 17.62 -10.72 -25.45
C SER A 199 18.03 -11.87 -26.37
N LYS A 200 17.06 -12.60 -26.92
CA LYS A 200 17.32 -13.67 -27.92
C LYS A 200 17.90 -13.10 -29.20
N PHE A 201 17.47 -11.91 -29.61
CA PHE A 201 18.01 -11.23 -30.78
C PHE A 201 19.47 -10.81 -30.56
N VAL A 202 19.82 -10.25 -29.38
CA VAL A 202 21.21 -9.94 -28.98
C VAL A 202 22.07 -11.20 -29.00
N ALA A 203 21.58 -12.33 -28.48
CA ALA A 203 22.32 -13.60 -28.52
C ALA A 203 22.55 -14.11 -29.93
N GLY A 204 21.61 -13.87 -30.85
CA GLY A 204 21.77 -14.13 -32.28
C GLY A 204 22.89 -13.30 -32.90
N ASN A 205 22.97 -12.02 -32.57
CA ASN A 205 24.01 -11.12 -33.08
C ASN A 205 25.43 -11.61 -32.74
N VAL A 206 25.66 -12.08 -31.53
CA VAL A 206 26.99 -12.59 -31.10
C VAL A 206 27.40 -13.79 -31.94
N LYS A 207 26.46 -14.70 -32.28
CA LYS A 207 26.74 -15.85 -33.19
C LYS A 207 27.15 -15.41 -34.57
N VAL A 208 26.44 -14.40 -35.11
CA VAL A 208 26.76 -13.83 -36.44
C VAL A 208 28.11 -13.11 -36.36
N GLY A 209 28.43 -12.39 -35.30
CA GLY A 209 29.72 -11.77 -35.09
C GLY A 209 30.89 -12.75 -35.10
N ILE A 210 30.74 -13.93 -34.46
CA ILE A 210 31.74 -15.02 -34.52
C ILE A 210 31.92 -15.52 -35.95
N LEU A 211 30.84 -15.70 -36.72
CA LEU A 211 30.92 -16.09 -38.11
C LEU A 211 31.64 -15.05 -38.98
N ILE A 212 31.35 -13.77 -38.77
CA ILE A 212 32.02 -12.65 -39.44
C ILE A 212 33.51 -12.64 -39.12
N THR A 213 33.88 -12.83 -37.86
CA THR A 213 35.28 -12.95 -37.44
C THR A 213 36.00 -14.06 -38.17
N LEU A 214 35.37 -15.23 -38.30
CA LEU A 214 35.96 -16.34 -39.04
C LEU A 214 36.14 -16.00 -40.55
N ILE A 215 35.13 -15.35 -41.16
CA ILE A 215 35.18 -14.86 -42.51
C ILE A 215 36.32 -13.84 -42.67
N ASN A 216 36.50 -12.92 -41.73
CA ASN A 216 37.56 -11.91 -41.78
C ASN A 216 38.96 -12.56 -41.77
N VAL A 217 39.18 -13.57 -40.92
CA VAL A 217 40.47 -14.25 -40.86
C VAL A 217 40.71 -15.09 -42.13
N ILE A 218 39.79 -16.00 -42.43
CA ILE A 218 39.98 -16.95 -43.58
C ILE A 218 39.85 -16.22 -44.91
N GLY A 219 38.79 -15.41 -45.06
CA GLY A 219 38.56 -14.65 -46.28
C GLY A 219 39.62 -13.59 -46.51
N GLY A 220 40.06 -12.91 -45.45
CA GLY A 220 41.15 -11.96 -45.47
C GLY A 220 42.48 -12.56 -45.91
N MET A 221 42.84 -13.71 -45.35
CA MET A 221 44.03 -14.47 -45.81
C MET A 221 43.97 -14.82 -47.31
N ILE A 222 42.80 -15.31 -47.76
CA ILE A 222 42.61 -15.64 -49.18
C ILE A 222 42.73 -14.38 -50.04
N VAL A 223 42.02 -13.32 -49.72
CA VAL A 223 42.03 -12.06 -50.48
C VAL A 223 43.39 -11.41 -50.47
N GLY A 224 44.08 -11.37 -49.30
CA GLY A 224 45.41 -10.81 -49.18
C GLY A 224 46.44 -11.51 -50.08
N MET A 225 46.43 -12.84 -50.05
CA MET A 225 47.37 -13.60 -50.87
C MET A 225 47.01 -13.61 -52.34
N THR A 226 45.73 -13.72 -52.73
CA THR A 226 45.31 -13.89 -54.12
C THR A 226 45.06 -12.59 -54.85
N ILE A 227 44.45 -11.58 -54.22
CA ILE A 227 44.06 -10.33 -54.84
C ILE A 227 45.09 -9.25 -54.61
N HIS A 228 45.58 -9.10 -53.36
CA HIS A 228 46.54 -8.07 -52.99
C HIS A 228 48.01 -8.52 -53.17
N GLY A 229 48.26 -9.79 -53.50
CA GLY A 229 49.59 -10.33 -53.72
C GLY A 229 50.51 -10.31 -52.49
N GLU A 230 49.96 -10.28 -51.31
CA GLU A 230 50.69 -10.24 -50.05
C GLU A 230 51.36 -11.61 -49.75
N SER A 231 52.52 -11.59 -49.16
CA SER A 231 53.13 -12.85 -48.65
C SER A 231 52.29 -13.38 -47.46
N PHE A 232 52.35 -14.68 -47.23
CA PHE A 232 51.60 -15.33 -46.15
C PHE A 232 51.81 -14.64 -44.80
N ASN A 233 53.03 -14.26 -44.47
CA ASN A 233 53.31 -13.59 -43.20
C ASN A 233 52.71 -12.21 -43.10
N VAL A 234 52.72 -11.40 -44.20
CA VAL A 234 52.12 -10.08 -44.25
C VAL A 234 50.59 -10.17 -44.18
N ALA A 235 50.00 -11.11 -44.91
CA ALA A 235 48.56 -11.36 -44.88
C ALA A 235 48.11 -11.79 -43.47
N LEU A 236 48.86 -12.73 -42.84
CA LEU A 236 48.57 -13.17 -41.47
C LEU A 236 48.62 -12.01 -40.50
N ASP A 237 49.69 -11.22 -40.55
CA ASP A 237 49.89 -10.04 -39.71
C ASP A 237 48.72 -9.05 -39.84
N THR A 238 48.42 -8.68 -41.08
CA THR A 238 47.40 -7.68 -41.41
C THR A 238 46.00 -8.15 -40.97
N TYR A 239 45.56 -9.29 -41.47
CA TYR A 239 44.17 -9.72 -41.31
C TYR A 239 43.87 -10.26 -39.92
N VAL A 240 44.81 -10.90 -39.24
CA VAL A 240 44.62 -11.33 -37.87
C VAL A 240 44.57 -10.10 -36.91
N SER A 241 45.49 -9.14 -37.06
CA SER A 241 45.50 -7.92 -36.25
C SER A 241 44.23 -7.09 -36.49
N LEU A 242 43.82 -6.87 -37.73
CA LEU A 242 42.60 -6.12 -38.03
C LEU A 242 41.34 -6.83 -37.55
N THR A 243 41.31 -8.18 -37.66
CA THR A 243 40.16 -8.97 -37.17
C THR A 243 40.06 -8.94 -35.63
N ILE A 244 41.18 -9.02 -34.92
CA ILE A 244 41.19 -8.88 -33.47
C ILE A 244 40.68 -7.48 -33.11
N GLY A 245 41.17 -6.43 -33.76
CA GLY A 245 40.73 -5.06 -33.52
C GLY A 245 39.26 -4.83 -33.78
N ASP A 246 38.77 -5.27 -34.94
CA ASP A 246 37.36 -5.18 -35.35
C ASP A 246 36.46 -5.95 -34.40
N GLY A 247 36.84 -7.18 -34.05
CA GLY A 247 36.10 -7.99 -33.09
C GLY A 247 36.00 -7.32 -31.72
N LEU A 248 37.08 -6.75 -31.18
CA LEU A 248 37.06 -6.09 -29.89
C LEU A 248 36.21 -4.82 -29.90
N VAL A 249 36.33 -3.97 -30.93
CA VAL A 249 35.52 -2.75 -31.06
C VAL A 249 34.04 -3.08 -31.11
N THR A 250 33.65 -4.16 -31.77
CA THR A 250 32.24 -4.59 -31.87
C THR A 250 31.74 -5.36 -30.69
N GLN A 251 32.64 -6.05 -29.97
CA GLN A 251 32.27 -6.82 -28.76
C GLN A 251 32.07 -5.96 -27.51
N LEU A 252 32.80 -4.84 -27.35
CA LEU A 252 32.62 -3.96 -26.19
C LEU A 252 31.18 -3.44 -26.03
N PRO A 253 30.53 -2.87 -27.08
CA PRO A 253 29.13 -2.50 -27.01
C PRO A 253 28.20 -3.69 -26.66
N ALA A 254 28.42 -4.84 -27.30
CA ALA A 254 27.61 -6.03 -27.06
C ALA A 254 27.72 -6.53 -25.61
N LEU A 255 28.91 -6.45 -25.02
CA LEU A 255 29.16 -6.82 -23.62
C LEU A 255 28.43 -5.85 -22.66
N LEU A 256 28.56 -4.53 -22.88
CA LEU A 256 27.87 -3.52 -22.07
C LEU A 256 26.34 -3.69 -22.14
N ILE A 257 25.80 -3.89 -23.32
CA ILE A 257 24.38 -4.11 -23.57
C ILE A 257 23.88 -5.41 -22.90
N SER A 258 24.62 -6.53 -23.06
CA SER A 258 24.27 -7.80 -22.41
C SER A 258 24.30 -7.71 -20.90
N THR A 259 25.29 -6.99 -20.34
CA THR A 259 25.37 -6.72 -18.90
C THR A 259 24.20 -5.84 -18.44
N SER A 260 23.87 -4.80 -19.20
CA SER A 260 22.71 -3.92 -18.92
C SER A 260 21.41 -4.73 -18.89
N THR A 261 21.24 -5.67 -19.83
CA THR A 261 20.11 -6.59 -19.88
C THR A 261 20.03 -7.45 -18.61
N GLY A 262 21.14 -8.01 -18.18
CA GLY A 262 21.21 -8.78 -16.94
C GLY A 262 20.84 -7.95 -15.72
N VAL A 263 21.42 -6.76 -15.59
CA VAL A 263 21.20 -5.88 -14.43
C VAL A 263 19.75 -5.40 -14.34
N ILE A 264 19.16 -4.91 -15.45
CA ILE A 264 17.79 -4.35 -15.42
C ILE A 264 16.75 -5.42 -15.10
N VAL A 265 16.95 -6.64 -15.59
CA VAL A 265 16.01 -7.76 -15.39
C VAL A 265 16.13 -8.38 -14.00
N THR A 266 17.34 -8.39 -13.41
CA THR A 266 17.55 -8.94 -12.05
C THR A 266 17.26 -7.94 -10.96
N ARG A 267 16.92 -6.70 -11.31
CA ARG A 267 16.69 -5.66 -10.33
C ARG A 267 15.37 -5.87 -9.60
N ALA A 268 15.45 -6.01 -8.29
CA ALA A 268 14.26 -5.94 -7.43
C ALA A 268 13.71 -4.49 -7.41
N VAL A 269 12.41 -4.35 -7.22
CA VAL A 269 11.79 -3.04 -7.01
C VAL A 269 12.38 -2.44 -5.73
N SER A 270 13.05 -1.31 -5.86
CA SER A 270 13.69 -0.58 -4.76
C SER A 270 13.43 0.91 -4.91
N ASP A 271 13.22 1.59 -3.78
CA ASP A 271 13.04 3.06 -3.75
C ASP A 271 14.33 3.83 -4.04
N GLU A 272 15.49 3.14 -4.02
CA GLU A 272 16.82 3.75 -4.17
C GLU A 272 17.53 3.29 -5.46
N SER A 273 18.59 4.02 -5.87
CA SER A 273 19.43 3.61 -7.01
C SER A 273 20.30 2.40 -6.65
N PHE A 274 20.68 1.59 -7.65
CA PHE A 274 21.51 0.39 -7.47
C PHE A 274 22.80 0.63 -6.67
N GLY A 275 23.48 1.76 -6.92
CA GLY A 275 24.69 2.11 -6.21
C GLY A 275 24.46 2.38 -4.72
N LEU A 276 23.33 3.02 -4.38
CA LEU A 276 22.95 3.25 -2.99
C LEU A 276 22.55 1.96 -2.29
N ASP A 277 21.78 1.10 -2.95
CA ASP A 277 21.39 -0.22 -2.42
C ASP A 277 22.64 -1.09 -2.12
N VAL A 278 23.56 -1.16 -3.08
CA VAL A 278 24.83 -1.89 -2.89
C VAL A 278 25.61 -1.31 -1.72
N THR A 279 25.79 0.02 -1.69
CA THR A 279 26.54 0.68 -0.61
C THR A 279 25.89 0.42 0.74
N ARG A 280 24.56 0.49 0.83
CA ARG A 280 23.79 0.25 2.04
C ARG A 280 23.94 -1.21 2.51
N GLN A 281 23.74 -2.17 1.60
CA GLN A 281 23.84 -3.60 1.93
C GLN A 281 25.28 -4.00 2.34
N PHE A 282 26.29 -3.50 1.65
CA PHE A 282 27.68 -3.74 2.01
C PHE A 282 28.07 -3.03 3.32
N SER A 283 27.50 -1.86 3.62
CA SER A 283 27.79 -1.13 4.87
C SER A 283 27.02 -1.65 6.08
N PHE A 284 26.04 -2.54 5.90
CA PHE A 284 25.17 -3.01 6.98
C PHE A 284 25.88 -3.87 8.03
N GLN A 285 26.87 -4.66 7.63
CA GLN A 285 27.57 -5.59 8.52
C GLN A 285 29.07 -5.36 8.52
N SER A 286 29.66 -5.11 9.70
CA SER A 286 31.12 -4.93 9.87
C SER A 286 31.91 -6.24 10.03
N ILE A 287 31.24 -7.31 10.49
CA ILE A 287 31.88 -8.58 10.82
C ILE A 287 32.50 -9.30 9.60
N PRO A 288 31.83 -9.39 8.43
CA PRO A 288 32.40 -9.99 7.22
C PRO A 288 33.72 -9.38 6.79
N TYR A 289 33.88 -8.05 6.93
CA TYR A 289 35.11 -7.34 6.59
C TYR A 289 36.27 -7.75 7.51
N LEU A 290 36.01 -7.93 8.80
CA LEU A 290 37.03 -8.37 9.76
C LEU A 290 37.42 -9.83 9.55
N ILE A 291 36.45 -10.69 9.20
CA ILE A 291 36.74 -12.09 8.86
C ILE A 291 37.58 -12.16 7.59
N ALA A 292 37.19 -11.43 6.53
CA ALA A 292 37.96 -11.39 5.29
C ALA A 292 39.38 -10.86 5.50
N ALA A 293 39.54 -9.81 6.30
CA ALA A 293 40.86 -9.31 6.70
C ALA A 293 41.72 -10.36 7.42
N GLY A 294 41.12 -11.14 8.33
CA GLY A 294 41.77 -12.25 9.02
C GLY A 294 42.21 -13.35 8.06
N VAL A 295 41.35 -13.74 7.12
CA VAL A 295 41.68 -14.74 6.09
C VAL A 295 42.85 -14.27 5.22
N LEU A 296 42.80 -13.00 4.73
CA LEU A 296 43.91 -12.44 3.95
C LEU A 296 45.19 -12.34 4.74
N GLY A 297 45.13 -12.05 6.04
CA GLY A 297 46.28 -12.06 6.94
C GLY A 297 46.91 -13.45 7.06
N VAL A 298 46.09 -14.50 7.20
CA VAL A 298 46.57 -15.89 7.23
C VAL A 298 47.20 -16.27 5.89
N LEU A 299 46.56 -15.97 4.76
CA LEU A 299 47.09 -16.23 3.43
C LEU A 299 48.40 -15.49 3.17
N ALA A 300 48.57 -14.28 3.70
CA ALA A 300 49.79 -13.50 3.53
C ALA A 300 51.02 -14.10 4.25
N VAL A 301 50.80 -14.93 5.27
CA VAL A 301 51.87 -15.61 6.01
C VAL A 301 52.28 -16.91 5.32
N LEU A 302 51.45 -17.49 4.44
CA LEU A 302 51.79 -18.74 3.75
C LEU A 302 52.86 -18.51 2.68
N PRO A 303 53.87 -19.40 2.59
CA PRO A 303 54.95 -19.28 1.61
C PRO A 303 54.40 -19.41 0.18
N GLY A 304 54.83 -18.49 -0.72
CA GLY A 304 54.42 -18.45 -2.10
C GLY A 304 53.30 -17.45 -2.41
N PHE A 305 52.64 -16.88 -1.40
CA PHE A 305 51.64 -15.84 -1.59
C PHE A 305 52.25 -14.42 -1.61
N PRO A 306 51.72 -13.48 -2.38
CA PRO A 306 52.22 -12.10 -2.47
C PRO A 306 51.83 -11.28 -1.24
N TRP A 307 52.54 -11.46 -0.12
CA TRP A 307 52.27 -10.78 1.16
C TRP A 307 52.19 -9.27 1.05
N TYR A 308 52.98 -8.68 0.13
CA TYR A 308 53.02 -7.23 -0.14
C TYR A 308 51.72 -6.68 -0.75
N VAL A 309 50.83 -7.53 -1.27
CA VAL A 309 49.48 -7.20 -1.73
C VAL A 309 48.43 -7.55 -0.67
N LEU A 310 48.57 -8.73 -0.08
CA LEU A 310 47.53 -9.26 0.83
C LEU A 310 47.50 -8.52 2.18
N PHE A 311 48.64 -8.10 2.75
CA PHE A 311 48.64 -7.30 3.98
C PHE A 311 48.03 -5.91 3.81
N PRO A 312 48.36 -5.10 2.78
CA PRO A 312 47.68 -3.81 2.56
C PRO A 312 46.16 -3.98 2.33
N LEU A 313 45.75 -4.98 1.54
CA LEU A 313 44.34 -5.24 1.28
C LEU A 313 43.61 -5.71 2.56
N GLY A 314 44.18 -6.61 3.32
CA GLY A 314 43.68 -7.03 4.62
C GLY A 314 43.59 -5.87 5.63
N GLY A 315 44.59 -4.99 5.64
CA GLY A 315 44.61 -3.77 6.45
C GLY A 315 43.50 -2.80 6.07
N MET A 316 43.25 -2.62 4.76
CA MET A 316 42.18 -1.81 4.25
C MET A 316 40.79 -2.36 4.67
N LEU A 317 40.57 -3.67 4.52
CA LEU A 317 39.31 -4.32 4.94
C LEU A 317 39.13 -4.26 6.46
N ALA A 318 40.19 -4.45 7.23
CA ALA A 318 40.15 -4.30 8.69
C ALA A 318 39.78 -2.86 9.09
N GLY A 319 40.39 -1.88 8.45
CA GLY A 319 40.07 -0.45 8.64
C GLY A 319 38.62 -0.11 8.31
N LEU A 320 38.10 -0.61 7.17
CA LEU A 320 36.71 -0.50 6.80
C LEU A 320 35.78 -1.17 7.82
N GLY A 321 36.08 -2.40 8.22
CA GLY A 321 35.29 -3.13 9.22
C GLY A 321 35.23 -2.41 10.57
N LEU A 322 36.38 -1.86 11.02
CA LEU A 322 36.46 -1.09 12.27
C LEU A 322 35.72 0.25 12.18
N THR A 323 35.81 0.95 11.06
CA THR A 323 35.07 2.21 10.86
C THR A 323 33.56 2.00 10.81
N LEU A 324 33.08 0.96 10.10
CA LEU A 324 31.66 0.57 10.07
C LEU A 324 31.17 0.15 11.46
N ARG A 325 31.97 -0.61 12.21
CA ARG A 325 31.64 -0.98 13.59
C ARG A 325 31.53 0.23 14.50
N ARG A 326 32.46 1.19 14.39
CA ARG A 326 32.42 2.45 15.15
C ARG A 326 31.22 3.31 14.78
N ARG A 327 30.87 3.40 13.50
CA ARG A 327 29.67 4.13 13.05
C ARG A 327 28.39 3.51 13.60
N LYS A 328 28.27 2.18 13.53
CA LYS A 328 27.12 1.48 14.09
C LYS A 328 27.00 1.65 15.61
N GLN A 329 28.11 1.56 16.34
CA GLN A 329 28.12 1.83 17.77
C GLN A 329 27.78 3.28 18.10
N ALA A 330 28.24 4.23 17.30
CA ALA A 330 27.89 5.65 17.48
C ALA A 330 26.43 5.95 17.12
N GLU A 331 25.82 5.22 16.17
CA GLU A 331 24.39 5.30 15.87
C GLU A 331 23.54 4.67 16.98
N GLU A 332 23.91 3.49 17.44
CA GLU A 332 23.28 2.81 18.58
C GLU A 332 23.40 3.65 19.88
N GLU A 333 24.53 4.33 20.07
CA GLU A 333 24.73 5.22 21.20
C GLU A 333 23.91 6.51 21.06
N LYS A 334 23.79 7.06 19.84
CA LYS A 334 22.88 8.17 19.56
C LYS A 334 21.42 7.80 19.69
N GLU A 335 21.02 6.60 19.31
CA GLU A 335 19.68 6.08 19.57
C GLU A 335 19.46 5.83 21.05
N ARG A 336 20.41 5.24 21.75
CA ARG A 336 20.36 5.10 23.21
C ARG A 336 20.35 6.44 23.95
N VAL A 337 21.12 7.41 23.47
CA VAL A 337 21.09 8.78 24.01
C VAL A 337 19.76 9.46 23.67
N LYS A 338 19.23 9.29 22.44
CA LYS A 338 17.87 9.74 22.09
C LYS A 338 16.80 9.00 22.88
N GLU A 339 16.91 7.69 23.06
CA GLU A 339 16.00 6.93 23.93
C GLU A 339 16.22 7.28 25.40
N ALA A 340 17.45 7.54 25.83
CA ALA A 340 17.74 8.05 27.16
C ALA A 340 17.36 9.52 27.33
N GLU A 341 17.45 10.36 26.29
CA GLU A 341 16.88 11.71 26.27
C GLU A 341 15.35 11.69 26.18
N ILE A 342 14.77 10.74 25.47
CA ILE A 342 13.32 10.47 25.50
C ILE A 342 12.95 9.85 26.87
N ARG A 343 13.77 8.97 27.45
CA ARG A 343 13.62 8.47 28.81
C ARG A 343 13.99 9.50 29.88
N ALA A 344 14.91 10.42 29.63
CA ALA A 344 15.27 11.51 30.54
C ALA A 344 14.36 12.75 30.36
N LYS A 345 13.72 12.91 29.21
CA LYS A 345 12.52 13.75 29.04
C LYS A 345 11.24 13.05 29.55
N VAL A 346 11.26 11.75 29.74
CA VAL A 346 10.51 10.99 30.75
C VAL A 346 11.40 10.94 32.02
N ALA A 347 11.73 12.13 32.55
CA ALA A 347 12.18 12.29 33.93
C ALA A 347 11.25 11.52 34.87
N PRO A 348 11.73 11.03 36.02
CA PRO A 348 10.86 10.37 36.99
C PRO A 348 9.65 11.23 37.10
N ILE A 349 8.51 10.65 36.81
CA ILE A 349 7.21 11.30 36.85
C ILE A 349 7.17 12.02 38.17
N GLU A 350 7.55 13.32 38.18
CA GLU A 350 6.88 14.22 39.06
C GLU A 350 5.43 13.91 38.76
N ILE A 351 4.74 13.37 39.73
CA ILE A 351 3.33 13.05 39.65
C ILE A 351 2.67 14.35 39.22
N SER A 352 2.65 14.60 37.91
CA SER A 352 1.80 15.63 37.34
C SER A 352 0.40 15.15 37.72
N PRO A 353 -0.36 15.88 38.49
CA PRO A 353 -1.65 15.39 39.02
C PRO A 353 -2.68 15.10 37.92
N VAL A 354 -2.31 15.24 36.66
CA VAL A 354 -3.19 14.99 35.52
C VAL A 354 -2.43 14.17 34.45
N VAL A 355 -2.47 12.85 34.58
CA VAL A 355 -2.15 11.96 33.45
C VAL A 355 -3.34 12.06 32.48
N PRO A 356 -3.15 12.50 31.24
CA PRO A 356 -4.23 12.49 30.26
C PRO A 356 -4.72 11.05 30.07
N LEU A 357 -6.00 10.83 30.37
CA LEU A 357 -6.64 9.54 30.22
C LEU A 357 -6.87 9.27 28.73
N ASP A 358 -6.61 8.05 28.29
CA ASP A 358 -6.89 7.63 26.92
C ASP A 358 -8.41 7.73 26.66
N PRO A 359 -8.84 8.31 25.52
CA PRO A 359 -10.26 8.42 25.18
C PRO A 359 -10.97 7.06 25.15
N LEU A 360 -10.28 6.03 24.65
CA LEU A 360 -10.74 4.64 24.62
C LEU A 360 -9.53 3.71 24.76
N SER A 361 -9.61 2.75 25.69
CA SER A 361 -8.59 1.73 25.88
C SER A 361 -9.20 0.34 26.02
N LEU A 362 -8.45 -0.66 25.59
CA LEU A 362 -8.73 -2.08 25.77
C LEU A 362 -7.65 -2.67 26.68
N GLU A 363 -8.04 -3.15 27.84
CA GLU A 363 -7.16 -3.87 28.73
C GLU A 363 -7.41 -5.37 28.56
N ILE A 364 -6.35 -6.16 28.42
CA ILE A 364 -6.41 -7.61 28.18
C ILE A 364 -5.62 -8.39 29.22
N GLY A 365 -6.16 -9.54 29.60
CA GLY A 365 -5.46 -10.51 30.44
C GLY A 365 -4.31 -11.18 29.66
N TYR A 366 -3.34 -11.72 30.38
CA TYR A 366 -2.11 -12.25 29.77
C TYR A 366 -2.35 -13.42 28.80
N GLY A 367 -3.41 -14.20 28.95
CA GLY A 367 -3.79 -15.29 28.04
C GLY A 367 -4.28 -14.81 26.67
N LEU A 368 -4.66 -13.52 26.53
CA LEU A 368 -5.15 -12.92 25.29
C LEU A 368 -4.06 -12.15 24.51
N ILE A 369 -2.84 -12.04 25.04
CA ILE A 369 -1.71 -11.40 24.38
C ILE A 369 -1.46 -11.95 22.97
N PRO A 370 -1.57 -13.27 22.70
CA PRO A 370 -1.40 -13.81 21.35
C PRO A 370 -2.32 -13.21 20.27
N LEU A 371 -3.46 -12.63 20.64
CA LEU A 371 -4.40 -11.98 19.71
C LEU A 371 -3.90 -10.62 19.18
N VAL A 372 -2.93 -10.01 19.88
CA VAL A 372 -2.37 -8.69 19.55
C VAL A 372 -0.90 -8.75 19.17
N ASP A 373 -0.28 -9.92 19.24
CA ASP A 373 1.13 -10.15 18.91
C ASP A 373 1.34 -10.15 17.39
N LYS A 374 2.16 -9.22 16.90
CA LYS A 374 2.47 -9.07 15.46
C LYS A 374 3.15 -10.30 14.87
N ASP A 375 3.94 -11.01 15.66
CA ASP A 375 4.67 -12.21 15.20
C ASP A 375 3.73 -13.42 15.03
N LYS A 376 2.50 -13.33 15.60
CA LYS A 376 1.45 -14.35 15.51
C LYS A 376 0.25 -13.93 14.65
N GLY A 377 0.40 -12.88 13.83
CA GLY A 377 -0.60 -12.42 12.87
C GLY A 377 -1.49 -11.29 13.35
N ALA A 378 -1.43 -10.85 14.62
CA ALA A 378 -2.10 -9.66 15.18
C ALA A 378 -3.57 -9.46 14.75
N GLU A 379 -4.33 -10.53 14.62
CA GLU A 379 -5.68 -10.55 14.01
C GLU A 379 -6.66 -9.53 14.64
N LEU A 380 -6.55 -9.32 15.94
CA LEU A 380 -7.40 -8.35 16.64
C LEU A 380 -7.05 -6.90 16.26
N LEU A 381 -5.78 -6.57 15.99
CA LEU A 381 -5.36 -5.22 15.60
C LEU A 381 -5.93 -4.81 14.24
N ASP A 382 -5.94 -5.73 13.29
CA ASP A 382 -6.52 -5.51 11.95
C ASP A 382 -8.04 -5.31 12.04
N ARG A 383 -8.71 -6.13 12.87
CA ARG A 383 -10.15 -5.99 13.12
C ARG A 383 -10.49 -4.65 13.78
N ILE A 384 -9.73 -4.22 14.79
CA ILE A 384 -9.90 -2.91 15.44
C ILE A 384 -9.73 -1.78 14.42
N THR A 385 -8.75 -1.89 13.54
CA THR A 385 -8.54 -0.87 12.49
C THR A 385 -9.72 -0.81 11.52
N ARG A 386 -10.28 -1.95 11.15
CA ARG A 386 -11.49 -2.04 10.31
C ARG A 386 -12.70 -1.42 11.01
N ILE A 387 -12.96 -1.78 12.27
CA ILE A 387 -14.09 -1.27 13.05
C ILE A 387 -14.01 0.27 13.19
N ARG A 388 -12.83 0.82 13.45
CA ARG A 388 -12.66 2.29 13.50
C ARG A 388 -13.03 2.95 12.17
N ARG A 389 -12.74 2.31 11.03
CA ARG A 389 -13.13 2.80 9.70
C ARG A 389 -14.64 2.67 9.48
N GLU A 390 -15.24 1.56 9.86
CA GLU A 390 -16.69 1.35 9.78
C GLU A 390 -17.43 2.37 10.64
N ALA A 391 -16.99 2.62 11.88
CA ALA A 391 -17.59 3.66 12.73
C ALA A 391 -17.49 5.06 12.11
N ALA A 392 -16.41 5.38 11.39
CA ALA A 392 -16.29 6.64 10.67
C ALA A 392 -17.26 6.72 9.48
N LEU A 393 -17.52 5.61 8.80
CA LEU A 393 -18.46 5.54 7.68
C LEU A 393 -19.92 5.54 8.14
N ASP A 394 -20.26 4.84 9.21
CA ASP A 394 -21.63 4.67 9.69
C ASP A 394 -22.07 5.85 10.54
N LEU A 395 -21.30 6.19 11.56
CA LEU A 395 -21.63 7.24 12.52
C LEU A 395 -21.07 8.61 12.16
N GLY A 396 -20.09 8.67 11.25
CA GLY A 396 -19.32 9.89 10.97
C GLY A 396 -18.33 10.23 12.11
N LEU A 397 -18.08 9.28 13.03
CA LEU A 397 -17.25 9.49 14.21
C LEU A 397 -15.78 9.16 13.91
N VAL A 398 -14.90 10.14 13.96
CA VAL A 398 -13.46 9.90 13.92
C VAL A 398 -13.02 9.33 15.28
N VAL A 399 -12.96 7.99 15.36
CA VAL A 399 -12.57 7.31 16.60
C VAL A 399 -11.06 7.49 16.82
N PRO A 400 -10.62 8.01 17.98
CA PRO A 400 -9.21 8.13 18.32
C PRO A 400 -8.52 6.76 18.35
N ARG A 401 -7.18 6.76 18.46
CA ARG A 401 -6.44 5.50 18.57
C ARG A 401 -6.84 4.78 19.86
N ILE A 402 -7.19 3.50 19.71
CA ILE A 402 -7.53 2.65 20.85
C ILE A 402 -6.22 2.10 21.41
N ARG A 403 -5.94 2.42 22.67
CA ARG A 403 -4.74 1.91 23.35
C ARG A 403 -5.02 0.53 23.91
N ILE A 404 -4.18 -0.42 23.55
CA ILE A 404 -4.26 -1.79 24.07
C ILE A 404 -3.18 -1.94 25.14
N ILE A 405 -3.57 -2.41 26.32
CA ILE A 405 -2.71 -2.50 27.51
C ILE A 405 -2.88 -3.89 28.11
N ASP A 406 -1.78 -4.55 28.41
CA ASP A 406 -1.80 -5.75 29.23
C ASP A 406 -2.06 -5.40 30.71
N ASN A 407 -3.02 -6.07 31.33
CA ASN A 407 -3.39 -5.84 32.72
C ASN A 407 -3.32 -7.14 33.54
N MET A 408 -2.30 -7.24 34.37
CA MET A 408 -2.09 -8.38 35.27
C MET A 408 -3.14 -8.55 36.38
N ARG A 409 -4.06 -7.57 36.53
CA ARG A 409 -5.15 -7.65 37.51
C ARG A 409 -6.40 -8.35 36.94
N LEU A 410 -6.47 -8.49 35.62
CA LEU A 410 -7.53 -9.25 34.94
C LEU A 410 -7.21 -10.74 34.98
N GLU A 411 -8.25 -11.58 35.01
CA GLU A 411 -8.09 -12.99 34.76
C GLU A 411 -7.43 -13.23 33.40
N PRO A 412 -6.71 -14.34 33.20
CA PRO A 412 -5.95 -14.58 31.96
C PRO A 412 -6.79 -14.50 30.69
N SER A 413 -8.06 -14.87 30.76
CA SER A 413 -9.02 -14.92 29.65
C SER A 413 -9.94 -13.70 29.57
N GLU A 414 -9.80 -12.74 30.46
CA GLU A 414 -10.65 -11.55 30.51
C GLU A 414 -10.10 -10.38 29.71
N TYR A 415 -11.02 -9.54 29.27
CA TYR A 415 -10.72 -8.21 28.71
C TYR A 415 -11.71 -7.17 29.23
N CYS A 416 -11.30 -5.90 29.19
CA CYS A 416 -12.07 -4.79 29.71
C CYS A 416 -11.89 -3.55 28.80
N PHE A 417 -13.01 -2.94 28.41
CA PHE A 417 -13.00 -1.65 27.71
C PHE A 417 -13.16 -0.50 28.69
N LYS A 418 -12.35 0.56 28.52
CA LYS A 418 -12.44 1.77 29.34
C LYS A 418 -12.52 3.01 28.46
N ILE A 419 -13.41 3.93 28.81
CA ILE A 419 -13.52 5.27 28.22
C ILE A 419 -13.04 6.27 29.28
N LYS A 420 -12.00 7.03 28.96
CA LYS A 420 -11.40 8.01 29.90
C LYS A 420 -11.10 7.40 31.28
N GLY A 421 -10.61 6.15 31.28
CA GLY A 421 -10.25 5.41 32.49
C GLY A 421 -11.40 4.74 33.24
N VAL A 422 -12.66 4.94 32.80
CA VAL A 422 -13.84 4.32 33.42
C VAL A 422 -14.20 3.04 32.64
N GLU A 423 -14.40 1.93 33.35
CA GLU A 423 -14.84 0.66 32.76
C GLU A 423 -16.26 0.79 32.20
N VAL A 424 -16.42 0.43 30.91
CA VAL A 424 -17.70 0.50 30.19
C VAL A 424 -18.15 -0.85 29.66
N GLY A 425 -17.25 -1.84 29.62
CA GLY A 425 -17.57 -3.19 29.20
C GLY A 425 -16.49 -4.19 29.60
N ARG A 426 -16.90 -5.40 29.95
CA ARG A 426 -16.01 -6.50 30.32
C ARG A 426 -16.51 -7.79 29.68
N GLY A 427 -15.59 -8.68 29.32
CA GLY A 427 -15.91 -10.01 28.80
C GLY A 427 -14.79 -11.00 29.04
N ALA A 428 -15.10 -12.28 28.85
CA ALA A 428 -14.13 -13.34 28.94
C ALA A 428 -14.12 -14.15 27.63
N ILE A 429 -12.94 -14.56 27.20
CA ILE A 429 -12.72 -15.27 25.93
C ILE A 429 -12.01 -16.58 26.21
N ARG A 430 -12.46 -17.65 25.55
CA ARG A 430 -11.77 -18.96 25.55
C ARG A 430 -11.01 -19.15 24.25
N MET A 431 -9.69 -19.14 24.37
CA MET A 431 -8.83 -19.41 23.22
C MET A 431 -9.00 -20.86 22.75
N GLY A 432 -9.15 -21.06 21.44
CA GLY A 432 -9.35 -22.38 20.84
C GLY A 432 -10.78 -22.93 20.92
N SER A 433 -11.76 -22.12 21.36
CA SER A 433 -13.19 -22.45 21.38
C SER A 433 -13.98 -21.41 20.60
N TYR A 434 -15.18 -21.75 20.16
CA TYR A 434 -16.13 -20.85 19.49
C TYR A 434 -17.31 -20.54 20.39
N LEU A 435 -17.87 -19.35 20.25
CA LEU A 435 -19.08 -18.96 20.97
C LEU A 435 -20.28 -19.14 20.05
N ALA A 436 -21.17 -20.07 20.41
CA ALA A 436 -22.46 -20.30 19.76
C ALA A 436 -23.54 -19.47 20.46
N ILE A 437 -24.01 -18.41 19.80
CA ILE A 437 -25.00 -17.47 20.32
C ILE A 437 -26.39 -17.92 19.85
N ASN A 438 -27.35 -18.04 20.77
CA ASN A 438 -28.74 -18.34 20.45
C ASN A 438 -29.47 -17.03 20.10
N PRO A 439 -29.90 -16.82 18.85
CA PRO A 439 -30.57 -15.58 18.42
C PRO A 439 -32.00 -15.45 18.96
N GLY A 440 -32.48 -16.47 19.67
CA GLY A 440 -33.84 -16.57 20.17
C GLY A 440 -34.67 -17.61 19.40
N GLY A 441 -35.30 -18.55 20.14
CA GLY A 441 -36.21 -19.54 19.57
C GLY A 441 -35.63 -20.93 19.30
N ILE A 442 -34.33 -21.15 19.46
CA ILE A 442 -33.71 -22.47 19.34
C ILE A 442 -33.92 -23.22 20.66
N LYS A 443 -34.59 -24.39 20.60
CA LYS A 443 -34.94 -25.22 21.78
C LYS A 443 -33.94 -26.35 22.03
N GLU A 444 -33.10 -26.65 21.08
CA GLU A 444 -32.11 -27.73 21.17
C GLU A 444 -30.82 -27.20 21.77
N ASP A 445 -30.43 -27.70 22.93
CA ASP A 445 -29.22 -27.27 23.62
C ASP A 445 -27.97 -27.92 23.00
N LEU A 446 -26.89 -27.15 22.96
CA LEU A 446 -25.57 -27.63 22.54
C LEU A 446 -24.76 -28.11 23.74
N GLU A 447 -23.96 -29.16 23.53
CA GLU A 447 -22.99 -29.60 24.52
C GLU A 447 -21.87 -28.55 24.65
N GLY A 448 -21.76 -27.96 25.83
CA GLY A 448 -20.75 -26.97 26.11
C GLY A 448 -21.00 -26.17 27.39
N GLU A 449 -20.17 -25.19 27.66
CA GLU A 449 -20.33 -24.33 28.84
C GLU A 449 -21.24 -23.16 28.53
N SER A 450 -22.35 -23.07 29.23
CA SER A 450 -23.33 -22.01 29.07
C SER A 450 -22.82 -20.70 29.60
N THR A 451 -22.99 -19.63 28.81
CA THR A 451 -22.55 -18.27 29.12
C THR A 451 -23.51 -17.23 28.49
N LYS A 452 -23.14 -15.97 28.55
CA LYS A 452 -23.85 -14.91 27.84
C LYS A 452 -22.88 -14.20 26.91
N ASP A 453 -23.35 -13.85 25.71
CA ASP A 453 -22.59 -13.03 24.80
C ASP A 453 -22.30 -11.65 25.43
N PRO A 454 -21.05 -11.17 25.46
CA PRO A 454 -20.71 -9.91 26.11
C PRO A 454 -21.20 -8.66 25.35
N ALA A 455 -21.50 -8.76 24.04
CA ALA A 455 -21.97 -7.63 23.24
C ALA A 455 -23.46 -7.35 23.44
N PHE A 456 -24.30 -8.41 23.36
CA PHE A 456 -25.77 -8.28 23.36
C PHE A 456 -26.44 -8.91 24.60
N GLY A 457 -25.66 -9.60 25.44
CA GLY A 457 -26.20 -10.30 26.61
C GLY A 457 -27.07 -11.54 26.31
N LEU A 458 -27.04 -12.01 25.05
CA LEU A 458 -27.81 -13.15 24.60
C LEU A 458 -27.29 -14.46 25.22
N PRO A 459 -28.15 -15.49 25.41
CA PRO A 459 -27.70 -16.81 25.83
C PRO A 459 -26.73 -17.40 24.79
N ALA A 460 -25.60 -17.89 25.26
CA ALA A 460 -24.55 -18.43 24.40
C ALA A 460 -23.87 -19.64 25.07
N THR A 461 -23.22 -20.48 24.27
CA THR A 461 -22.50 -21.66 24.73
C THR A 461 -21.12 -21.74 24.11
N TRP A 462 -20.09 -21.98 24.92
CA TRP A 462 -18.74 -22.25 24.41
C TRP A 462 -18.68 -23.69 23.87
N ILE A 463 -18.31 -23.81 22.56
CA ILE A 463 -18.24 -25.09 21.85
C ILE A 463 -16.82 -25.32 21.30
N ALA A 464 -16.46 -26.58 21.10
CA ALA A 464 -15.24 -26.96 20.39
C ALA A 464 -15.42 -26.76 18.87
N GLU A 465 -14.30 -26.63 18.15
CA GLU A 465 -14.28 -26.46 16.67
C GLU A 465 -15.06 -27.60 15.97
N THR A 466 -15.01 -28.81 16.50
CA THR A 466 -15.73 -30.00 15.95
C THR A 466 -17.24 -29.87 15.96
N GLU A 467 -17.81 -29.09 16.87
CA GLU A 467 -19.26 -28.86 16.99
C GLU A 467 -19.76 -27.65 16.19
N ARG A 468 -18.88 -26.91 15.57
CA ARG A 468 -19.17 -25.66 14.82
C ARG A 468 -20.24 -25.87 13.75
N GLU A 469 -20.03 -26.84 12.84
CA GLU A 469 -20.97 -27.10 11.74
C GLU A 469 -22.35 -27.58 12.24
N LYS A 470 -22.39 -28.28 13.38
CA LYS A 470 -23.64 -28.72 14.01
C LYS A 470 -24.39 -27.52 14.59
N ALA A 471 -23.70 -26.61 15.28
CA ALA A 471 -24.29 -25.41 15.85
C ALA A 471 -24.85 -24.48 14.75
N GLU A 472 -24.10 -24.26 13.65
CA GLU A 472 -24.55 -23.48 12.50
C GLU A 472 -25.81 -24.10 11.84
N ARG A 473 -25.89 -25.43 11.70
CA ARG A 473 -27.07 -26.14 11.16
C ARG A 473 -28.30 -26.00 12.04
N LEU A 474 -28.13 -25.92 13.35
CA LEU A 474 -29.21 -25.70 14.31
C LEU A 474 -29.70 -24.26 14.36
N GLY A 475 -29.02 -23.33 13.65
CA GLY A 475 -29.37 -21.92 13.57
C GLY A 475 -28.65 -21.02 14.59
N TYR A 476 -27.67 -21.53 15.34
CA TYR A 476 -26.82 -20.71 16.20
C TYR A 476 -25.90 -19.84 15.38
N THR A 477 -25.63 -18.62 15.86
CA THR A 477 -24.58 -17.79 15.31
C THR A 477 -23.25 -18.13 15.97
N VAL A 478 -22.32 -18.73 15.23
CA VAL A 478 -21.02 -19.17 15.76
C VAL A 478 -19.95 -18.13 15.49
N VAL A 479 -19.28 -17.67 16.54
CA VAL A 479 -18.32 -16.54 16.49
C VAL A 479 -16.97 -16.97 17.08
N ASP A 480 -15.89 -16.60 16.39
CA ASP A 480 -14.51 -16.81 16.86
C ASP A 480 -14.09 -15.78 17.93
N PRO A 481 -13.12 -16.11 18.78
CA PRO A 481 -12.69 -15.25 19.90
C PRO A 481 -12.35 -13.81 19.52
N PRO A 482 -11.53 -13.51 18.48
CA PRO A 482 -11.27 -12.13 18.09
C PRO A 482 -12.51 -11.37 17.64
N SER A 483 -13.46 -12.03 16.99
CA SER A 483 -14.72 -11.42 16.56
C SER A 483 -15.63 -11.05 17.73
N ILE A 484 -15.62 -11.80 18.82
CA ILE A 484 -16.40 -11.46 20.01
C ILE A 484 -15.93 -10.12 20.59
N ILE A 485 -14.61 -9.94 20.76
CA ILE A 485 -14.04 -8.67 21.23
C ILE A 485 -14.36 -7.54 20.23
N ALA A 486 -14.25 -7.80 18.94
CA ALA A 486 -14.53 -6.87 17.87
C ALA A 486 -16.00 -6.41 17.87
N THR A 487 -16.95 -7.33 17.98
CA THR A 487 -18.38 -7.02 18.06
C THR A 487 -18.72 -6.23 19.31
N HIS A 488 -18.17 -6.66 20.47
CA HIS A 488 -18.37 -5.92 21.73
C HIS A 488 -17.80 -4.50 21.65
N LEU A 489 -16.61 -4.32 21.06
CA LEU A 489 -16.04 -3.00 20.80
C LEU A 489 -16.97 -2.12 19.94
N THR A 490 -17.55 -2.70 18.87
CA THR A 490 -18.48 -1.98 17.98
C THR A 490 -19.70 -1.49 18.76
N GLU A 491 -20.30 -2.34 19.58
CA GLU A 491 -21.45 -1.96 20.39
C GLU A 491 -21.11 -0.90 21.47
N ILE A 492 -19.96 -1.02 22.11
CA ILE A 492 -19.47 0.03 23.05
C ILE A 492 -19.26 1.36 22.29
N MET A 493 -18.67 1.34 21.10
CA MET A 493 -18.47 2.56 20.32
C MET A 493 -19.78 3.21 19.93
N LYS A 494 -20.81 2.44 19.55
CA LYS A 494 -22.15 2.95 19.26
C LYS A 494 -22.82 3.53 20.51
N ALA A 495 -22.80 2.79 21.60
CA ALA A 495 -23.44 3.18 22.85
C ALA A 495 -22.84 4.45 23.47
N TYR A 496 -21.51 4.59 23.39
CA TYR A 496 -20.76 5.67 24.00
C TYR A 496 -20.17 6.66 23.00
N ALA A 497 -20.65 6.68 21.74
CA ALA A 497 -20.16 7.55 20.68
C ALA A 497 -20.10 9.02 21.10
N GLY A 498 -21.12 9.51 21.82
CA GLY A 498 -21.16 10.87 22.36
C GLY A 498 -20.09 11.16 23.42
N GLU A 499 -19.62 10.16 24.18
CA GLU A 499 -18.57 10.34 25.19
C GLU A 499 -17.17 10.28 24.58
N ILE A 500 -17.02 9.49 23.53
CA ILE A 500 -15.77 9.34 22.76
C ILE A 500 -15.45 10.62 22.00
N LEU A 501 -16.46 11.32 21.47
CA LEU A 501 -16.28 12.58 20.73
C LEU A 501 -15.81 13.70 21.65
N GLY A 502 -14.53 13.99 21.65
CA GLY A 502 -13.92 15.11 22.38
C GLY A 502 -13.84 16.39 21.54
N ARG A 503 -13.33 17.47 22.15
CA ARG A 503 -13.10 18.76 21.47
C ARG A 503 -12.05 18.68 20.38
N GLN A 504 -11.04 17.85 20.58
CA GLN A 504 -9.95 17.66 19.61
C GLN A 504 -10.46 16.98 18.33
N GLU A 505 -11.33 15.98 18.48
CA GLU A 505 -11.95 15.28 17.34
C GLU A 505 -12.85 16.24 16.56
N VAL A 506 -13.65 17.09 17.26
CA VAL A 506 -14.47 18.10 16.62
C VAL A 506 -13.60 19.13 15.87
N GLN A 507 -12.52 19.60 16.49
CA GLN A 507 -11.60 20.53 15.84
C GLN A 507 -10.99 19.89 14.57
N SER A 508 -10.57 18.62 14.64
CA SER A 508 -10.03 17.89 13.49
C SER A 508 -11.03 17.75 12.35
N ILE A 509 -12.32 17.54 12.67
CA ILE A 509 -13.41 17.50 11.67
C ILE A 509 -13.55 18.87 11.01
N LEU A 510 -13.60 19.97 11.79
CA LEU A 510 -13.71 21.34 11.26
C LEU A 510 -12.51 21.73 10.39
N ASP A 511 -11.28 21.36 10.81
CA ASP A 511 -10.06 21.63 10.05
C ASP A 511 -10.04 20.88 8.73
N ALA A 512 -10.50 19.63 8.69
CA ALA A 512 -10.63 18.84 7.47
C ALA A 512 -11.66 19.45 6.50
N LEU A 513 -12.81 19.91 7.02
CA LEU A 513 -13.86 20.52 6.22
C LEU A 513 -13.51 21.91 5.68
N LYS A 514 -12.60 22.63 6.35
CA LYS A 514 -12.21 23.98 5.95
C LYS A 514 -11.65 24.09 4.55
N ASN A 515 -11.06 23.01 4.03
CA ASN A 515 -10.52 22.96 2.66
C ASN A 515 -11.63 22.92 1.59
N ASP A 516 -12.69 22.17 1.85
CA ASP A 516 -13.74 21.91 0.86
C ASP A 516 -14.95 22.86 1.05
N TYR A 517 -15.28 23.22 2.32
CA TYR A 517 -16.43 24.02 2.71
C TYR A 517 -16.03 25.20 3.62
N PRO A 518 -15.12 26.11 3.18
CA PRO A 518 -14.61 27.19 4.03
C PRO A 518 -15.70 28.14 4.54
N THR A 519 -16.69 28.45 3.71
CA THR A 519 -17.77 29.41 4.05
C THR A 519 -18.61 28.90 5.22
N VAL A 520 -19.02 27.63 5.19
CA VAL A 520 -19.84 27.02 6.25
C VAL A 520 -19.08 26.98 7.58
N VAL A 521 -17.80 26.55 7.50
CA VAL A 521 -16.95 26.47 8.71
C VAL A 521 -16.71 27.85 9.32
N GLU A 522 -16.44 28.89 8.51
CA GLU A 522 -16.24 30.24 9.01
C GLU A 522 -17.51 30.87 9.59
N GLU A 523 -18.67 30.59 9.01
CA GLU A 523 -19.95 31.09 9.51
C GLU A 523 -20.27 30.48 10.88
N VAL A 524 -20.17 29.16 11.00
CA VAL A 524 -20.42 28.47 12.27
C VAL A 524 -19.39 28.88 13.35
N ALA A 525 -18.11 29.03 12.98
CA ALA A 525 -17.06 29.44 13.92
C ALA A 525 -17.22 30.87 14.46
N LYS A 526 -17.92 31.75 13.70
CA LYS A 526 -18.29 33.09 14.21
C LYS A 526 -19.44 33.04 15.23
N GLY A 527 -20.36 32.08 15.07
CA GLY A 527 -21.54 31.95 15.91
C GLY A 527 -21.37 31.05 17.14
N PHE A 528 -20.52 30.03 17.04
CA PHE A 528 -20.39 28.96 18.04
C PHE A 528 -18.96 28.66 18.40
N SER A 529 -18.71 28.36 19.68
CA SER A 529 -17.47 27.76 20.15
C SER A 529 -17.42 26.27 19.77
N VAL A 530 -16.20 25.71 19.67
CA VAL A 530 -16.00 24.26 19.45
C VAL A 530 -16.74 23.41 20.50
N GLY A 531 -16.85 23.91 21.73
CA GLY A 531 -17.59 23.23 22.80
C GLY A 531 -19.11 23.20 22.59
N GLU A 532 -19.70 24.23 21.99
CA GLU A 532 -21.11 24.24 21.63
C GLU A 532 -21.42 23.32 20.47
N ILE A 533 -20.55 23.32 19.44
CA ILE A 533 -20.63 22.39 18.32
C ILE A 533 -20.51 20.95 18.85
N GLN A 534 -19.53 20.67 19.72
CA GLN A 534 -19.38 19.36 20.34
C GLN A 534 -20.64 18.88 21.03
N LYS A 535 -21.31 19.74 21.82
CA LYS A 535 -22.53 19.37 22.55
C LYS A 535 -23.67 18.98 21.61
N VAL A 536 -23.82 19.68 20.48
CA VAL A 536 -24.84 19.35 19.47
C VAL A 536 -24.51 18.00 18.83
N LEU A 537 -23.27 17.79 18.39
CA LEU A 537 -22.84 16.51 17.81
C LEU A 537 -22.98 15.34 18.79
N GLN A 538 -22.62 15.56 20.08
CA GLN A 538 -22.82 14.57 21.14
C GLN A 538 -24.30 14.27 21.36
N GLY A 539 -25.18 15.27 21.25
CA GLY A 539 -26.63 15.10 21.34
C GLY A 539 -27.17 14.19 20.25
N LEU A 540 -26.70 14.35 19.00
CA LEU A 540 -27.07 13.48 17.88
C LEU A 540 -26.56 12.04 18.09
N LEU A 541 -25.28 11.87 18.46
CA LEU A 541 -24.66 10.56 18.65
C LEU A 541 -25.27 9.78 19.82
N ARG A 542 -25.69 10.44 20.91
CA ARG A 542 -26.40 9.79 22.04
C ARG A 542 -27.74 9.19 21.60
N GLU A 543 -28.34 9.72 20.55
CA GLU A 543 -29.56 9.20 19.97
C GLU A 543 -29.28 8.34 18.72
N GLN A 544 -28.04 7.92 18.52
CA GLN A 544 -27.57 7.08 17.39
C GLN A 544 -27.83 7.71 16.01
N VAL A 545 -27.92 9.03 15.93
CA VAL A 545 -28.01 9.75 14.65
C VAL A 545 -26.61 9.99 14.13
N SER A 546 -26.36 9.48 12.92
CA SER A 546 -25.07 9.65 12.25
C SER A 546 -24.76 11.11 11.92
N ILE A 547 -23.56 11.55 12.30
CA ILE A 547 -23.04 12.90 12.01
C ILE A 547 -22.22 12.93 10.70
N ARG A 548 -22.27 11.88 9.88
CA ARG A 548 -21.51 11.78 8.63
C ARG A 548 -21.80 12.96 7.69
N ASN A 549 -23.05 13.41 7.62
CA ASN A 549 -23.43 14.57 6.85
C ASN A 549 -23.21 15.87 7.65
N ILE A 550 -21.95 16.06 8.06
CA ILE A 550 -21.56 17.17 8.96
C ILE A 550 -21.84 18.55 8.35
N VAL A 551 -21.83 18.70 7.02
CA VAL A 551 -22.11 19.97 6.34
C VAL A 551 -23.54 20.41 6.65
N VAL A 552 -24.53 19.53 6.48
CA VAL A 552 -25.93 19.82 6.79
C VAL A 552 -26.13 20.13 8.30
N VAL A 553 -25.36 19.42 9.15
CA VAL A 553 -25.38 19.72 10.60
C VAL A 553 -24.93 21.14 10.88
N LEU A 554 -23.82 21.56 10.30
CA LEU A 554 -23.24 22.89 10.48
C LEU A 554 -24.13 23.98 9.86
N GLU A 555 -24.67 23.77 8.66
CA GLU A 555 -25.61 24.69 8.01
C GLU A 555 -26.86 24.90 8.88
N ALA A 556 -27.48 23.82 9.36
CA ALA A 556 -28.62 23.93 10.26
C ALA A 556 -28.26 24.66 11.59
N MET A 557 -27.07 24.45 12.13
CA MET A 557 -26.60 25.21 13.29
C MET A 557 -26.42 26.69 12.98
N ALA A 558 -25.88 27.06 11.82
CA ALA A 558 -25.75 28.45 11.39
C ALA A 558 -27.11 29.15 11.25
N ASP A 559 -28.06 28.51 10.56
CA ASP A 559 -29.38 29.03 10.31
C ASP A 559 -30.16 29.29 11.61
N TYR A 560 -30.21 28.33 12.50
CA TYR A 560 -30.99 28.40 13.74
C TYR A 560 -30.27 29.00 14.92
N GLY A 561 -28.93 29.17 14.84
CA GLY A 561 -28.14 29.76 15.91
C GLY A 561 -28.42 31.22 16.20
N SER A 562 -28.98 31.94 15.23
CA SER A 562 -29.49 33.30 15.42
C SER A 562 -30.79 33.36 16.26
N VAL A 563 -31.57 32.26 16.26
CA VAL A 563 -32.86 32.16 16.98
C VAL A 563 -32.61 31.70 18.43
N SER A 564 -31.81 30.65 18.61
CA SER A 564 -31.50 30.13 19.93
C SER A 564 -30.16 29.38 19.96
N LYS A 565 -29.37 29.54 21.02
CA LYS A 565 -28.13 28.78 21.28
C LYS A 565 -28.36 27.60 22.24
N ASP A 566 -29.61 27.32 22.59
CA ASP A 566 -29.91 26.15 23.41
C ASP A 566 -29.57 24.88 22.67
N THR A 567 -28.77 24.02 23.32
CA THR A 567 -28.28 22.76 22.69
C THR A 567 -29.43 21.82 22.31
N SER A 568 -30.47 21.72 23.17
CA SER A 568 -31.62 20.88 22.94
C SER A 568 -32.41 21.33 21.69
N PHE A 569 -32.64 22.65 21.60
CA PHE A 569 -33.28 23.24 20.42
C PHE A 569 -32.50 23.00 19.14
N LEU A 570 -31.17 23.22 19.17
CA LEU A 570 -30.32 23.02 18.01
C LEU A 570 -30.29 21.56 17.58
N VAL A 571 -30.20 20.60 18.51
CA VAL A 571 -30.27 19.16 18.20
C VAL A 571 -31.57 18.83 17.49
N GLN A 572 -32.73 19.39 17.94
CA GLN A 572 -34.01 19.15 17.28
C GLN A 572 -34.02 19.67 15.83
N LYS A 573 -33.52 20.89 15.61
CA LYS A 573 -33.49 21.52 14.29
C LYS A 573 -32.52 20.80 13.33
N VAL A 574 -31.36 20.39 13.82
CA VAL A 574 -30.40 19.57 13.06
C VAL A 574 -31.02 18.21 12.71
N ARG A 575 -31.74 17.55 13.62
CA ARG A 575 -32.44 16.31 13.33
C ARG A 575 -33.49 16.48 12.24
N GLN A 576 -34.26 17.60 12.25
CA GLN A 576 -35.21 17.91 11.17
C GLN A 576 -34.50 18.07 9.82
N ALA A 577 -33.34 18.76 9.78
CA ALA A 577 -32.54 18.89 8.57
C ALA A 577 -31.98 17.53 8.08
N LEU A 578 -31.65 16.62 9.00
CA LEU A 578 -31.22 15.25 8.72
C LEU A 578 -32.41 14.28 8.50
N GLY A 579 -33.64 14.74 8.47
CA GLY A 579 -34.86 13.91 8.42
C GLY A 579 -34.81 12.81 7.33
N ARG A 580 -34.35 13.16 6.11
CA ARG A 580 -34.21 12.17 5.03
C ARG A 580 -33.23 11.04 5.41
N GLN A 581 -32.09 11.37 6.00
CA GLN A 581 -31.10 10.38 6.45
C GLN A 581 -31.68 9.50 7.57
N ILE A 582 -32.36 10.10 8.54
CA ILE A 582 -32.99 9.40 9.65
C ILE A 582 -34.10 8.47 9.15
N CYS A 583 -35.00 8.96 8.28
CA CYS A 583 -36.09 8.16 7.75
C CYS A 583 -35.58 6.97 6.92
N LEU A 584 -34.58 7.17 6.05
CA LEU A 584 -34.02 6.10 5.24
C LEU A 584 -33.30 5.03 6.10
N HIS A 585 -32.71 5.41 7.22
CA HIS A 585 -32.08 4.47 8.14
C HIS A 585 -33.11 3.49 8.78
N TYR A 586 -34.33 3.97 9.04
CA TYR A 586 -35.36 3.17 9.71
C TYR A 586 -36.42 2.58 8.77
N SER A 587 -36.50 2.99 7.51
CA SER A 587 -37.54 2.53 6.59
C SER A 587 -37.22 1.25 5.81
N GLY A 588 -35.95 0.79 5.85
CA GLY A 588 -35.52 -0.37 5.08
C GLY A 588 -35.78 -0.25 3.57
N ASP A 589 -35.78 -1.38 2.87
CA ASP A 589 -35.97 -1.44 1.41
C ASP A 589 -37.38 -1.09 0.97
N GLU A 590 -38.39 -1.30 1.82
CA GLU A 590 -39.81 -1.04 1.53
C GLU A 590 -40.18 0.43 1.70
N LYS A 591 -39.27 1.29 2.17
CA LYS A 591 -39.50 2.69 2.48
C LYS A 591 -40.73 2.94 3.37
N THR A 592 -40.96 2.00 4.29
CA THR A 592 -42.07 2.07 5.25
C THR A 592 -41.53 2.08 6.66
N ILE A 593 -41.92 3.02 7.49
CA ILE A 593 -41.59 3.08 8.92
C ILE A 593 -42.80 2.62 9.72
N HIS A 594 -42.61 1.60 10.52
CA HIS A 594 -43.60 1.08 11.46
C HIS A 594 -43.47 1.84 12.79
N VAL A 595 -44.55 2.50 13.21
CA VAL A 595 -44.52 3.38 14.39
C VAL A 595 -45.59 3.04 15.40
N LEU A 596 -45.32 3.37 16.66
CA LEU A 596 -46.30 3.51 17.74
C LEU A 596 -46.65 4.99 17.86
N THR A 597 -47.89 5.31 18.01
CA THR A 597 -48.38 6.66 18.30
C THR A 597 -48.79 6.82 19.76
N LEU A 598 -48.89 8.05 20.25
CA LEU A 598 -49.38 8.32 21.58
C LEU A 598 -50.82 8.79 21.55
N ASP A 599 -51.57 8.45 22.58
CA ASP A 599 -52.86 9.09 22.84
C ASP A 599 -52.68 10.60 23.02
N PRO A 600 -53.47 11.45 22.35
CA PRO A 600 -53.31 12.89 22.39
C PRO A 600 -53.36 13.50 23.79
N ASN A 601 -54.21 12.96 24.71
CA ASN A 601 -54.31 13.44 26.07
C ASN A 601 -53.03 13.08 26.88
N LEU A 602 -52.48 11.91 26.61
CA LEU A 602 -51.19 11.50 27.24
C LEU A 602 -50.06 12.38 26.77
N GLU A 603 -49.98 12.63 25.47
CA GLU A 603 -48.96 13.50 24.89
C GLU A 603 -49.03 14.92 25.44
N GLN A 604 -50.25 15.49 25.56
CA GLN A 604 -50.45 16.81 26.12
C GLN A 604 -49.99 16.87 27.62
N LYS A 605 -50.33 15.86 28.42
CA LYS A 605 -49.87 15.77 29.83
C LYS A 605 -48.35 15.70 29.94
N ILE A 606 -47.69 14.99 29.02
CA ILE A 606 -46.21 14.91 28.97
C ILE A 606 -45.63 16.29 28.61
N VAL A 607 -46.21 17.01 27.68
CA VAL A 607 -45.74 18.35 27.29
C VAL A 607 -45.96 19.37 28.43
N GLU A 608 -47.10 19.31 29.11
CA GLU A 608 -47.40 20.20 30.28
C GLU A 608 -46.46 19.93 31.48
N ALA A 609 -46.00 18.69 31.63
CA ALA A 609 -45.07 18.30 32.70
C ALA A 609 -43.60 18.65 32.37
N ARG A 610 -43.32 19.45 31.35
CA ARG A 610 -41.94 19.86 30.95
C ARG A 610 -41.23 20.58 32.11
N VAL A 611 -40.01 20.08 32.40
CA VAL A 611 -39.04 20.74 33.27
C VAL A 611 -37.69 20.78 32.56
N ASP A 612 -37.11 21.96 32.46
CA ASP A 612 -35.78 22.14 31.88
C ASP A 612 -34.72 21.88 32.93
N THR A 613 -33.90 20.84 32.74
CA THR A 613 -32.80 20.45 33.61
C THR A 613 -31.45 20.76 32.97
N ALA A 614 -30.37 20.73 33.75
CA ALA A 614 -29.00 20.92 33.22
C ALA A 614 -28.61 19.86 32.16
N SER A 615 -29.27 18.70 32.14
CA SER A 615 -29.06 17.62 31.18
C SER A 615 -30.01 17.67 29.97
N GLY A 616 -30.90 18.67 29.91
CA GLY A 616 -31.91 18.83 28.86
C GLY A 616 -33.35 18.81 29.41
N PRO A 617 -34.35 19.03 28.53
CA PRO A 617 -35.75 19.00 28.94
C PRO A 617 -36.18 17.56 29.25
N THR A 618 -36.96 17.41 30.32
CA THR A 618 -37.53 16.13 30.73
C THR A 618 -38.99 16.35 31.22
N ALA A 619 -39.78 15.28 31.20
CA ALA A 619 -41.13 15.32 31.76
C ALA A 619 -41.10 14.93 33.24
N ALA A 620 -41.52 15.83 34.13
CA ALA A 620 -41.67 15.56 35.55
C ALA A 620 -43.11 15.14 35.84
N LEU A 621 -43.48 13.95 35.41
CA LEU A 621 -44.79 13.36 35.67
C LEU A 621 -44.94 12.95 37.14
N GLU A 622 -46.17 12.93 37.65
CA GLU A 622 -46.49 12.36 38.97
C GLU A 622 -46.00 10.89 39.04
N PRO A 623 -45.44 10.44 40.18
CA PRO A 623 -44.79 9.10 40.27
C PRO A 623 -45.69 7.92 39.87
N GLN A 624 -46.98 7.98 40.14
CA GLN A 624 -47.91 6.94 39.70
C GLN A 624 -48.12 6.97 38.19
N MET A 625 -48.28 8.13 37.62
CA MET A 625 -48.44 8.34 36.20
C MET A 625 -47.17 7.96 35.41
N GLN A 626 -45.98 8.30 35.95
CA GLN A 626 -44.70 7.89 35.40
C GLN A 626 -44.59 6.35 35.30
N ARG A 627 -44.98 5.63 36.33
CA ARG A 627 -44.96 4.16 36.33
C ARG A 627 -45.95 3.58 35.31
N LYS A 628 -47.21 4.07 35.30
CA LYS A 628 -48.21 3.64 34.30
C LYS A 628 -47.73 3.91 32.87
N TRP A 629 -47.14 5.08 32.63
CA TRP A 629 -46.57 5.46 31.34
C TRP A 629 -45.47 4.48 30.88
N ILE A 630 -44.46 4.25 31.72
CA ILE A 630 -43.37 3.35 31.40
C ILE A 630 -43.85 1.90 31.20
N THR A 631 -44.77 1.44 32.02
CA THR A 631 -45.33 0.08 31.86
C THR A 631 -46.10 -0.08 30.56
N SER A 632 -46.99 0.87 30.21
CA SER A 632 -47.72 0.84 28.94
C SER A 632 -46.79 0.88 27.73
N LEU A 633 -45.79 1.74 27.78
CA LEU A 633 -44.77 1.86 26.73
C LEU A 633 -43.96 0.55 26.60
N THR A 634 -43.49 -0.02 27.71
CA THR A 634 -42.72 -1.29 27.71
C THR A 634 -43.53 -2.43 27.10
N ASN A 635 -44.81 -2.56 27.46
CA ASN A 635 -45.72 -3.58 26.90
C ASN A 635 -45.90 -3.38 25.37
N SER A 636 -46.10 -2.15 24.93
CA SER A 636 -46.27 -1.83 23.51
C SER A 636 -44.98 -2.09 22.71
N VAL A 637 -43.82 -1.73 23.26
CA VAL A 637 -42.50 -2.02 22.68
C VAL A 637 -42.28 -3.53 22.56
N HIS A 638 -42.61 -4.30 23.61
CA HIS A 638 -42.47 -5.77 23.60
C HIS A 638 -43.37 -6.41 22.53
N ASN A 639 -44.60 -5.96 22.36
CA ASN A 639 -45.51 -6.44 21.34
C ASN A 639 -44.96 -6.18 19.92
N VAL A 640 -44.42 -5.01 19.67
CA VAL A 640 -43.83 -4.65 18.37
C VAL A 640 -42.60 -5.50 18.08
N GLN A 641 -41.75 -5.74 19.08
CA GLN A 641 -40.57 -6.59 18.96
C GLN A 641 -40.93 -8.04 18.67
N GLN A 642 -42.01 -8.57 19.28
CA GLN A 642 -42.52 -9.90 18.98
C GLN A 642 -43.02 -10.05 17.55
N GLN A 643 -43.48 -8.96 16.93
CA GLN A 643 -43.85 -8.90 15.51
C GLN A 643 -42.65 -8.79 14.58
N GLY A 644 -41.42 -8.69 15.11
CA GLY A 644 -40.20 -8.57 14.34
C GLY A 644 -39.87 -7.15 13.86
N HIS A 645 -40.56 -6.13 14.38
CA HIS A 645 -40.33 -4.75 14.01
C HIS A 645 -39.51 -3.98 15.07
N LEU A 646 -38.79 -2.96 14.60
CA LEU A 646 -38.08 -2.03 15.48
C LEU A 646 -39.09 -1.12 16.20
N PRO A 647 -39.02 -0.95 17.53
CA PRO A 647 -39.93 -0.10 18.26
C PRO A 647 -39.59 1.38 18.05
N ILE A 648 -40.42 2.08 17.29
CA ILE A 648 -40.29 3.50 16.97
C ILE A 648 -41.53 4.21 17.45
N VAL A 649 -41.38 5.27 18.26
CA VAL A 649 -42.46 6.13 18.71
C VAL A 649 -42.50 7.41 17.87
N LEU A 650 -43.63 7.72 17.29
CA LEU A 650 -43.89 8.97 16.55
C LEU A 650 -44.71 9.90 17.43
N CYS A 651 -44.27 11.15 17.59
CA CYS A 651 -44.91 12.16 18.42
C CYS A 651 -44.73 13.60 17.84
N SER A 652 -45.28 14.62 18.52
CA SER A 652 -45.06 16.00 18.15
C SER A 652 -43.61 16.45 18.46
N GLU A 653 -43.16 17.53 17.83
CA GLU A 653 -41.86 18.15 18.03
C GLU A 653 -41.65 18.54 19.52
N ALA A 654 -42.69 19.02 20.19
CA ALA A 654 -42.59 19.42 21.61
C ALA A 654 -42.47 18.24 22.57
N ALA A 655 -43.15 17.12 22.27
CA ALA A 655 -43.13 15.92 23.12
C ALA A 655 -41.85 15.07 22.95
N ARG A 656 -41.24 15.06 21.77
CA ARG A 656 -40.12 14.21 21.43
C ARG A 656 -38.96 14.23 22.45
N PRO A 657 -38.37 15.41 22.81
CA PRO A 657 -37.26 15.44 23.76
C PRO A 657 -37.68 14.99 25.18
N LEU A 658 -38.94 15.23 25.54
CA LEU A 658 -39.48 14.86 26.87
C LEU A 658 -39.66 13.34 26.97
N ILE A 659 -40.20 12.72 25.93
CA ILE A 659 -40.34 11.27 25.82
C ILE A 659 -38.99 10.60 25.87
N LYS A 660 -38.03 11.02 25.01
CA LYS A 660 -36.68 10.46 25.01
C LYS A 660 -35.99 10.66 26.37
N GLY A 661 -36.08 11.84 26.97
CA GLY A 661 -35.51 12.14 28.29
C GLY A 661 -36.07 11.28 29.40
N SER A 662 -37.39 11.03 29.42
CA SER A 662 -38.07 10.23 30.44
C SER A 662 -37.89 8.70 30.29
N THR A 663 -37.53 8.22 29.06
CA THR A 663 -37.45 6.80 28.76
C THR A 663 -36.02 6.24 28.62
N ILE A 664 -35.01 7.12 28.55
CA ILE A 664 -33.62 6.73 28.27
C ILE A 664 -33.02 5.75 29.29
N ARG A 665 -33.51 5.77 30.56
CA ARG A 665 -33.02 4.87 31.61
C ARG A 665 -33.65 3.48 31.53
N GLU A 666 -34.93 3.40 31.18
CA GLU A 666 -35.71 2.15 31.19
C GLU A 666 -35.62 1.44 29.84
N ILE A 667 -35.65 2.21 28.73
CA ILE A 667 -35.62 1.69 27.37
C ILE A 667 -34.59 2.51 26.54
N PRO A 668 -33.28 2.29 26.73
CA PRO A 668 -32.23 3.10 26.09
C PRO A 668 -32.27 3.05 24.55
N HIS A 669 -32.68 1.91 23.99
CA HIS A 669 -32.73 1.69 22.54
C HIS A 669 -34.03 2.19 21.88
N LEU A 670 -34.96 2.82 22.63
CA LEU A 670 -36.18 3.35 22.06
C LEU A 670 -35.86 4.48 21.07
N VAL A 671 -36.35 4.32 19.85
CA VAL A 671 -36.29 5.37 18.83
C VAL A 671 -37.51 6.27 18.96
N VAL A 672 -37.28 7.58 19.06
CA VAL A 672 -38.38 8.57 19.13
C VAL A 672 -38.20 9.53 17.96
N LEU A 673 -39.19 9.58 17.06
CA LEU A 673 -39.23 10.47 15.92
C LEU A 673 -40.29 11.54 16.11
N SER A 674 -40.04 12.75 15.61
CA SER A 674 -41.04 13.80 15.56
C SER A 674 -41.65 13.89 14.16
N VAL A 675 -42.92 14.36 14.07
CA VAL A 675 -43.63 14.54 12.78
C VAL A 675 -42.81 15.37 11.77
N PRO A 676 -42.12 16.47 12.16
CA PRO A 676 -41.31 17.26 11.25
C PRO A 676 -40.05 16.57 10.73
N GLU A 677 -39.60 15.46 11.35
CA GLU A 677 -38.47 14.66 10.87
C GLU A 677 -38.86 13.74 9.71
N ILE A 678 -40.16 13.46 9.54
CA ILE A 678 -40.66 12.54 8.52
C ILE A 678 -40.68 13.22 7.16
N VAL A 679 -40.06 12.58 6.17
CA VAL A 679 -40.03 13.06 4.79
C VAL A 679 -41.19 12.46 3.98
N PRO A 680 -41.71 13.19 2.98
CA PRO A 680 -42.86 12.76 2.19
C PRO A 680 -42.65 11.44 1.41
N ASP A 681 -41.41 11.10 1.15
CA ASP A 681 -41.04 9.91 0.34
C ASP A 681 -41.17 8.58 1.10
N VAL A 682 -41.46 8.65 2.42
CA VAL A 682 -41.51 7.46 3.31
C VAL A 682 -42.94 7.26 3.81
N LYS A 683 -43.44 6.04 3.69
CA LYS A 683 -44.75 5.64 4.19
C LYS A 683 -44.69 5.37 5.69
N ILE A 684 -45.71 5.82 6.43
CA ILE A 684 -45.86 5.52 7.86
C ILE A 684 -46.99 4.50 8.05
N GLU A 685 -46.68 3.45 8.81
CA GLU A 685 -47.66 2.45 9.22
C GLU A 685 -47.73 2.38 10.74
N THR A 686 -48.90 2.61 11.32
CA THR A 686 -49.13 2.61 12.75
C THR A 686 -49.42 1.18 13.23
N LEU A 687 -48.56 0.64 14.10
CA LEU A 687 -48.72 -0.67 14.70
C LEU A 687 -49.60 -0.66 15.97
N GLY A 688 -49.73 0.48 16.60
CA GLY A 688 -50.50 0.63 17.83
C GLY A 688 -50.49 2.02 18.41
N GLU A 689 -51.36 2.26 19.35
CA GLU A 689 -51.44 3.52 20.10
C GLU A 689 -51.15 3.25 21.58
N ILE A 690 -50.28 4.05 22.17
CA ILE A 690 -49.88 3.94 23.59
C ILE A 690 -50.85 4.76 24.42
N ARG A 691 -51.63 4.08 25.26
CA ARG A 691 -52.59 4.69 26.18
C ARG A 691 -52.31 4.32 27.62
N ILE A 692 -52.66 5.18 28.54
CA ILE A 692 -52.69 4.84 29.96
C ILE A 692 -54.10 4.49 30.33
N GLU A 693 -54.35 3.26 30.73
CA GLU A 693 -55.64 2.86 31.32
C GLU A 693 -55.82 3.59 32.65
N GLU A 694 -56.98 4.23 32.85
CA GLU A 694 -57.31 5.01 34.06
C GLU A 694 -57.23 4.22 35.35
#